data_771e6e76cfdcd6acbb4f65cbf10e8332
#
_entry.id   771e6e76cfdcd6acbb4f65cbf10e8332
#
_cell.length_a   1.000
_cell.length_b   1.000
_cell.length_c   1.000
_cell.angle_alpha   90.00
_cell.angle_beta   90.00
_cell.angle_gamma   90.00
#
_symmetry.space_group_name_H-M   'P 1'
#
loop_
_entity.id
_entity.type
_entity.pdbx_description
1 polymer ?
#
loop_
_entity_poly.entity_id
_entity_poly.type
_entity_poly.pdbx_seq_one_letter_code
_entity_poly.pdbx_strand_id
1 'polypeptide(L)'
;MKYYCEDTSEVIRGVDGSEHGLTQAEAERRLEANGKNKLQEAKKDSLIKQFFKQLTDPMIIILLCAAAISGVLAVTHGESFADVIIILFVVIVNAVLGVYQENKAEKAIEALQQMSAATSKVLRDGKISIIHSEDIVVGDVVLLEAGDAVPADGRIIENASLKIEEAALTGESVPVSKFIDIIELADNQTDVPLGDRKNMAYMGSTVVYGRGAMIVTGTGMDTEMGKIADALARAEDGQTPLQIKLTQLSKILTWLVLGICAVIFAVQLIRAGGMNFEVVINSFMVAVSLAVAAIPEGLAAVVTVVLSIGVTNMSKRNAIIRRLTAVETLGCAQIICSDKTGTLTQNKMTVVDFFGESERELSKAMALCSDAEIDEEGIVTGEPTEAALVVWADKLGLRKTRLKEELPRCGEAPFDSGRKMMSTLHITDNGVVQYTKGAPDVIIGRCTHYLKDGAAVPMTEEYKARILSSNKAMADKALRVLACAMRTWESQPESSEPEYLERGLCFVGLAGMIDPVRPEVKAAIEECVGAGIRAIMITGDHVDTAVAIAKELGILREGDRAITGSELSAMSDEEFEKQFRSISVYARVQPEHKTRIVNAWRGAGFVTAMTGDGVNDAPSIKSADIGVGMGITGTDVTKNVADMVLADDNFATIVGAVEEGRRIYDNIRKAIQFLLGSNMSEVISIFVATIMGFVILKPVHLLWINLVTDCFPALALGMERAEGNIMRRKPRPAKAGIFAGGMGFDIAYQGTLVALLVLASYFVGHFIETGTWAITNSADGTTMAFLTMSMAEICHSFNMRSLRGCIFTMGYTNKALNWAAIGSIAATTAVCEIPVLANAFGFTPVSLVEYALAIGIGMLGMFIVELVKTFQRRAMARRGEI
;
A
#
# COMPACT_ATOMS: atom_id res chain seq x y z
N MET A 1 -18.59 -37.75 -5.75
CA MET A 1 -19.08 -38.11 -4.40
C MET A 1 -19.82 -36.88 -3.86
N LYS A 2 -20.94 -37.06 -3.15
CA LYS A 2 -21.68 -35.94 -2.55
C LYS A 2 -21.30 -35.87 -1.08
N TYR A 3 -20.16 -35.26 -0.81
CA TYR A 3 -19.52 -35.20 0.52
C TYR A 3 -20.46 -34.72 1.65
N TYR A 4 -21.47 -33.91 1.35
CA TYR A 4 -22.46 -33.42 2.32
C TYR A 4 -23.51 -34.44 2.71
N CYS A 5 -23.68 -35.52 1.92
CA CYS A 5 -24.60 -36.64 2.19
C CYS A 5 -23.90 -37.85 2.83
N GLU A 6 -22.59 -37.80 3.04
CA GLU A 6 -21.79 -38.92 3.54
C GLU A 6 -21.36 -38.69 5.00
N ASP A 7 -21.15 -39.77 5.71
CA ASP A 7 -20.55 -39.69 7.05
C ASP A 7 -19.11 -39.19 7.00
N THR A 8 -18.67 -38.51 8.04
CA THR A 8 -17.32 -37.94 8.11
C THR A 8 -16.24 -38.98 7.88
N SER A 9 -16.42 -40.21 8.41
CA SER A 9 -15.47 -41.34 8.24
C SER A 9 -15.41 -41.84 6.80
N GLU A 10 -16.52 -41.77 6.06
CA GLU A 10 -16.58 -42.11 4.64
C GLU A 10 -15.98 -41.06 3.75
N VAL A 11 -16.17 -39.77 4.11
CA VAL A 11 -15.54 -38.67 3.41
C VAL A 11 -14.02 -38.72 3.57
N ILE A 12 -13.52 -38.93 4.80
CA ILE A 12 -12.08 -39.06 5.08
C ILE A 12 -11.46 -40.19 4.24
N ARG A 13 -12.13 -41.35 4.17
CA ARG A 13 -11.70 -42.46 3.31
C ARG A 13 -11.80 -42.14 1.83
N GLY A 14 -12.83 -41.42 1.41
CA GLY A 14 -13.06 -41.04 0.02
C GLY A 14 -12.06 -40.08 -0.56
N VAL A 15 -11.38 -39.29 0.29
CA VAL A 15 -10.28 -38.39 -0.09
C VAL A 15 -8.89 -38.98 0.26
N ASP A 16 -8.81 -40.25 0.63
CA ASP A 16 -7.59 -40.92 1.11
C ASP A 16 -6.91 -40.13 2.23
N GLY A 17 -7.70 -39.55 3.14
CA GLY A 17 -7.23 -38.70 4.25
C GLY A 17 -7.13 -39.50 5.57
N SER A 18 -6.79 -38.75 6.65
CA SER A 18 -6.72 -39.26 8.03
C SER A 18 -7.21 -38.21 9.00
N GLU A 19 -7.86 -38.61 10.09
CA GLU A 19 -8.22 -37.68 11.19
C GLU A 19 -7.00 -37.00 11.84
N HIS A 20 -5.83 -37.61 11.75
CA HIS A 20 -4.56 -37.03 12.23
C HIS A 20 -3.82 -36.22 11.17
N GLY A 21 -4.47 -35.95 10.05
CA GLY A 21 -3.89 -35.27 8.89
C GLY A 21 -3.06 -36.16 7.98
N LEU A 22 -2.65 -35.65 6.85
CA LEU A 22 -1.73 -36.30 5.93
C LEU A 22 -0.30 -36.27 6.48
N THR A 23 0.55 -37.18 5.99
CA THR A 23 2.01 -37.01 6.18
C THR A 23 2.54 -35.92 5.26
N GLN A 24 3.59 -35.24 5.68
CA GLN A 24 4.21 -34.18 4.86
C GLN A 24 4.62 -34.69 3.47
N ALA A 25 5.19 -35.90 3.40
CA ALA A 25 5.60 -36.53 2.13
C ALA A 25 4.40 -36.81 1.18
N GLU A 26 3.27 -37.24 1.74
CA GLU A 26 2.06 -37.47 0.93
C GLU A 26 1.46 -36.14 0.45
N ALA A 27 1.45 -35.09 1.28
CA ALA A 27 0.98 -33.78 0.90
C ALA A 27 1.84 -33.17 -0.23
N GLU A 28 3.17 -33.30 -0.16
CA GLU A 28 4.08 -32.87 -1.23
C GLU A 28 3.83 -33.64 -2.54
N ARG A 29 3.64 -34.96 -2.46
CA ARG A 29 3.33 -35.78 -3.64
C ARG A 29 2.01 -35.36 -4.30
N ARG A 30 0.98 -35.05 -3.50
CA ARG A 30 -0.31 -34.56 -4.02
C ARG A 30 -0.20 -33.18 -4.62
N LEU A 31 0.61 -32.30 -4.01
CA LEU A 31 0.87 -30.96 -4.52
C LEU A 31 1.57 -31.01 -5.88
N GLU A 32 2.55 -31.91 -6.06
CA GLU A 32 3.20 -32.11 -7.35
C GLU A 32 2.28 -32.69 -8.42
N ALA A 33 1.39 -33.61 -8.03
CA ALA A 33 0.47 -34.28 -8.96
C ALA A 33 -0.71 -33.38 -9.39
N ASN A 34 -1.32 -32.64 -8.46
CA ASN A 34 -2.55 -31.88 -8.68
C ASN A 34 -2.32 -30.37 -8.84
N GLY A 35 -1.10 -29.87 -8.54
CA GLY A 35 -0.78 -28.46 -8.57
C GLY A 35 -1.25 -27.72 -7.32
N LYS A 36 -1.00 -26.39 -7.32
CA LYS A 36 -1.30 -25.51 -6.19
C LYS A 36 -2.80 -25.20 -6.09
N ASN A 37 -3.27 -24.98 -4.87
CA ASN A 37 -4.63 -24.52 -4.55
C ASN A 37 -4.79 -23.04 -4.95
N LYS A 38 -4.86 -22.78 -6.25
CA LYS A 38 -5.06 -21.46 -6.84
C LYS A 38 -6.16 -21.49 -7.89
N LEU A 39 -6.93 -20.42 -7.94
CA LEU A 39 -7.82 -20.17 -9.08
C LEU A 39 -6.96 -19.84 -10.31
N GLN A 40 -7.37 -20.30 -11.49
CA GLN A 40 -6.65 -19.97 -12.72
C GLN A 40 -6.71 -18.46 -12.94
N GLU A 41 -5.56 -17.81 -12.89
CA GLU A 41 -5.40 -16.46 -13.37
C GLU A 41 -5.62 -16.41 -14.89
N ALA A 42 -6.09 -15.27 -15.40
CA ALA A 42 -6.19 -15.07 -16.85
C ALA A 42 -4.83 -15.36 -17.49
N LYS A 43 -4.83 -16.17 -18.57
CA LYS A 43 -3.58 -16.55 -19.25
C LYS A 43 -2.84 -15.29 -19.64
N LYS A 44 -1.65 -15.10 -19.11
CA LYS A 44 -0.76 -14.00 -19.48
C LYS A 44 -0.49 -14.04 -20.97
N ASP A 45 -0.57 -12.88 -21.59
CA ASP A 45 -0.21 -12.75 -22.99
C ASP A 45 1.27 -13.09 -23.17
N SER A 46 1.59 -13.95 -24.15
CA SER A 46 2.98 -14.27 -24.47
C SER A 46 3.72 -13.00 -24.89
N LEU A 47 5.03 -12.92 -24.64
CA LEU A 47 5.87 -11.77 -25.05
C LEU A 47 5.69 -11.43 -26.54
N ILE A 48 5.50 -12.44 -27.38
CA ILE A 48 5.25 -12.28 -28.82
C ILE A 48 3.89 -11.60 -29.03
N LYS A 49 2.85 -12.01 -28.30
CA LYS A 49 1.52 -11.39 -28.43
C LYS A 49 1.53 -9.95 -27.91
N GLN A 50 2.23 -9.69 -26.81
CA GLN A 50 2.43 -8.33 -26.28
C GLN A 50 3.17 -7.46 -27.33
N PHE A 51 4.22 -7.98 -27.99
CA PHE A 51 4.92 -7.28 -29.05
C PHE A 51 3.99 -6.92 -30.22
N PHE A 52 3.19 -7.85 -30.72
CA PHE A 52 2.22 -7.55 -31.78
C PHE A 52 1.11 -6.60 -31.32
N LYS A 53 0.73 -6.65 -30.05
CA LYS A 53 -0.23 -5.70 -29.47
C LYS A 53 0.35 -4.28 -29.46
N GLN A 54 1.63 -4.11 -29.15
CA GLN A 54 2.30 -2.82 -29.28
C GLN A 54 2.25 -2.28 -30.72
N LEU A 55 2.42 -3.14 -31.73
CA LEU A 55 2.32 -2.72 -33.13
C LEU A 55 0.89 -2.28 -33.56
N THR A 56 -0.14 -2.56 -32.79
CA THR A 56 -1.50 -2.06 -33.04
C THR A 56 -1.78 -0.70 -32.45
N ASP A 57 -0.79 -0.10 -31.78
CA ASP A 57 -0.90 1.28 -31.30
C ASP A 57 -1.17 2.22 -32.51
N PRO A 58 -2.14 3.16 -32.41
CA PRO A 58 -2.48 4.06 -33.50
C PRO A 58 -1.29 4.85 -34.03
N MET A 59 -0.32 5.17 -33.21
CA MET A 59 0.90 5.88 -33.59
C MET A 59 1.82 5.02 -34.44
N ILE A 60 2.04 3.80 -34.01
CA ILE A 60 2.89 2.85 -34.74
C ILE A 60 2.25 2.54 -36.09
N ILE A 61 0.91 2.48 -36.17
CA ILE A 61 0.20 2.32 -37.47
C ILE A 61 0.47 3.51 -38.38
N ILE A 62 0.42 4.76 -37.88
CA ILE A 62 0.73 5.96 -38.67
C ILE A 62 2.19 5.89 -39.18
N LEU A 63 3.13 5.48 -38.33
CA LEU A 63 4.53 5.32 -38.73
C LEU A 63 4.74 4.20 -39.76
N LEU A 64 4.04 3.09 -39.64
CA LEU A 64 4.07 2.02 -40.65
C LEU A 64 3.46 2.47 -41.98
N CYS A 65 2.39 3.27 -41.96
CA CYS A 65 1.86 3.90 -43.14
C CYS A 65 2.87 4.87 -43.78
N ALA A 66 3.56 5.68 -42.97
CA ALA A 66 4.62 6.57 -43.45
C ALA A 66 5.78 5.79 -44.09
N ALA A 67 6.24 4.70 -43.42
CA ALA A 67 7.26 3.82 -43.97
C ALA A 67 6.84 3.18 -45.29
N ALA A 68 5.59 2.76 -45.41
CA ALA A 68 5.05 2.20 -46.65
C ALA A 68 5.03 3.25 -47.77
N ILE A 69 4.61 4.48 -47.48
CA ILE A 69 4.61 5.58 -48.47
C ILE A 69 6.03 5.95 -48.89
N SER A 70 6.97 6.10 -47.91
CA SER A 70 8.39 6.33 -48.24
C SER A 70 8.98 5.21 -49.06
N GLY A 71 8.59 3.96 -48.83
CA GLY A 71 9.00 2.79 -49.61
C GLY A 71 8.50 2.84 -51.04
N VAL A 72 7.26 3.27 -51.28
CA VAL A 72 6.71 3.47 -52.64
C VAL A 72 7.49 4.58 -53.34
N LEU A 73 7.81 5.68 -52.66
CA LEU A 73 8.62 6.78 -53.23
C LEU A 73 10.03 6.34 -53.61
N ALA A 74 10.69 5.59 -52.75
CA ALA A 74 12.01 5.03 -53.00
C ALA A 74 12.03 4.16 -54.24
N VAL A 75 10.98 3.36 -54.45
CA VAL A 75 10.86 2.51 -55.67
C VAL A 75 10.52 3.34 -56.92
N THR A 76 9.61 4.35 -56.85
CA THR A 76 9.12 5.08 -58.01
C THR A 76 10.01 6.23 -58.44
N HIS A 77 10.72 6.87 -57.50
CA HIS A 77 11.57 8.05 -57.76
C HIS A 77 13.06 7.77 -57.57
N GLY A 78 13.47 6.52 -57.20
CA GLY A 78 14.85 6.17 -56.99
C GLY A 78 15.47 6.80 -55.76
N GLU A 79 14.64 7.16 -54.75
CA GLU A 79 15.11 7.70 -53.49
C GLU A 79 15.72 6.60 -52.57
N SER A 80 16.45 7.01 -51.54
CA SER A 80 17.09 6.09 -50.60
C SER A 80 16.03 5.37 -49.72
N PHE A 81 16.22 4.05 -49.51
CA PHE A 81 15.45 3.28 -48.53
C PHE A 81 15.85 3.58 -47.09
N ALA A 82 16.76 4.52 -46.82
CA ALA A 82 17.25 4.83 -45.48
C ALA A 82 16.12 5.21 -44.52
N ASP A 83 15.19 6.08 -44.93
CA ASP A 83 14.07 6.50 -44.09
C ASP A 83 13.16 5.34 -43.72
N VAL A 84 12.88 4.43 -44.64
CA VAL A 84 12.08 3.22 -44.40
C VAL A 84 12.73 2.33 -43.38
N ILE A 85 14.05 2.07 -43.53
CA ILE A 85 14.81 1.20 -42.62
C ILE A 85 14.85 1.81 -41.23
N ILE A 86 15.07 3.12 -41.11
CA ILE A 86 15.17 3.79 -39.82
C ILE A 86 13.81 3.81 -39.13
N ILE A 87 12.73 4.14 -39.82
CA ILE A 87 11.38 4.12 -39.26
C ILE A 87 11.05 2.72 -38.75
N LEU A 88 11.30 1.68 -39.52
CA LEU A 88 11.06 0.29 -39.10
C LEU A 88 11.95 -0.10 -37.92
N PHE A 89 13.22 0.30 -37.91
CA PHE A 89 14.12 0.05 -36.80
C PHE A 89 13.62 0.68 -35.50
N VAL A 90 13.24 1.96 -35.55
CA VAL A 90 12.71 2.68 -34.40
C VAL A 90 11.40 2.06 -33.89
N VAL A 91 10.49 1.69 -34.81
CA VAL A 91 9.23 1.00 -34.47
C VAL A 91 9.51 -0.31 -33.74
N ILE A 92 10.48 -1.11 -34.20
CA ILE A 92 10.86 -2.37 -33.56
C ILE A 92 11.46 -2.10 -32.19
N VAL A 93 12.39 -1.13 -32.07
CA VAL A 93 13.03 -0.78 -30.77
C VAL A 93 11.98 -0.28 -29.77
N ASN A 94 11.06 0.58 -30.19
CA ASN A 94 9.99 1.10 -29.36
C ASN A 94 9.06 -0.04 -28.88
N ALA A 95 8.64 -0.93 -29.76
CA ALA A 95 7.82 -2.08 -29.41
C ALA A 95 8.53 -3.03 -28.42
N VAL A 96 9.82 -3.30 -28.63
CA VAL A 96 10.63 -4.13 -27.71
C VAL A 96 10.79 -3.44 -26.35
N LEU A 97 11.07 -2.14 -26.32
CA LEU A 97 11.19 -1.37 -25.10
C LEU A 97 9.86 -1.33 -24.34
N GLY A 98 8.75 -1.14 -25.02
CA GLY A 98 7.41 -1.17 -24.45
C GLY A 98 7.11 -2.52 -23.77
N VAL A 99 7.35 -3.63 -24.46
CA VAL A 99 7.18 -4.98 -23.89
C VAL A 99 8.11 -5.20 -22.69
N TYR A 100 9.36 -4.77 -22.75
CA TYR A 100 10.30 -4.88 -21.64
C TYR A 100 9.84 -4.11 -20.40
N GLN A 101 9.36 -2.87 -20.59
CA GLN A 101 8.87 -2.02 -19.51
C GLN A 101 7.60 -2.61 -18.88
N GLU A 102 6.63 -3.05 -19.72
CA GLU A 102 5.38 -3.69 -19.27
C GLU A 102 5.66 -4.96 -18.47
N ASN A 103 6.50 -5.85 -18.96
CA ASN A 103 6.88 -7.09 -18.28
C ASN A 103 7.62 -6.84 -16.95
N LYS A 104 8.50 -5.83 -16.90
CA LYS A 104 9.20 -5.47 -15.66
C LYS A 104 8.24 -4.93 -14.60
N ALA A 105 7.26 -4.12 -14.99
CA ALA A 105 6.23 -3.62 -14.09
C ALA A 105 5.33 -4.75 -13.58
N GLU A 106 4.90 -5.66 -14.45
CA GLU A 106 4.07 -6.81 -14.13
C GLU A 106 4.76 -7.74 -13.11
N LYS A 107 6.03 -8.09 -13.35
CA LYS A 107 6.83 -8.92 -12.42
C LYS A 107 7.01 -8.27 -11.04
N ALA A 108 7.15 -6.95 -10.97
CA ALA A 108 7.25 -6.26 -9.69
C ALA A 108 5.93 -6.33 -8.90
N ILE A 109 4.79 -6.22 -9.57
CA ILE A 109 3.46 -6.36 -8.96
C ILE A 109 3.24 -7.81 -8.48
N GLU A 110 3.60 -8.81 -9.30
CA GLU A 110 3.48 -10.23 -8.96
C GLU A 110 4.32 -10.60 -7.72
N ALA A 111 5.57 -10.12 -7.64
CA ALA A 111 6.41 -10.34 -6.47
C ALA A 111 5.80 -9.77 -5.18
N LEU A 112 5.09 -8.66 -5.27
CA LEU A 112 4.39 -8.05 -4.13
C LEU A 112 3.16 -8.84 -3.70
N GLN A 113 2.39 -9.38 -4.65
CA GLN A 113 1.25 -10.24 -4.35
C GLN A 113 1.69 -11.50 -3.61
N GLN A 114 2.84 -12.09 -3.98
CA GLN A 114 3.41 -13.24 -3.30
C GLN A 114 3.81 -12.95 -1.84
N MET A 115 4.25 -11.73 -1.52
CA MET A 115 4.59 -11.34 -0.14
C MET A 115 3.36 -11.23 0.78
N SER A 116 2.15 -11.14 0.22
CA SER A 116 0.87 -11.07 0.94
C SER A 116 0.08 -12.38 0.86
N ALA A 117 0.73 -13.50 0.53
CA ALA A 117 0.05 -14.79 0.40
C ALA A 117 -0.60 -15.21 1.72
N ALA A 118 -1.87 -15.64 1.65
CA ALA A 118 -2.60 -16.16 2.79
C ALA A 118 -1.96 -17.44 3.33
N THR A 119 -2.01 -17.62 4.65
CA THR A 119 -1.55 -18.83 5.34
C THR A 119 -2.71 -19.54 6.01
N SER A 120 -2.59 -20.84 6.20
CA SER A 120 -3.61 -21.66 6.86
C SER A 120 -2.98 -22.61 7.86
N LYS A 121 -3.72 -22.89 8.95
CA LYS A 121 -3.35 -23.86 9.97
C LYS A 121 -3.81 -25.24 9.51
N VAL A 122 -2.88 -26.15 9.31
CA VAL A 122 -3.18 -27.55 8.90
C VAL A 122 -2.62 -28.53 9.90
N LEU A 123 -3.31 -29.66 10.04
CA LEU A 123 -2.82 -30.79 10.82
C LEU A 123 -2.12 -31.76 9.86
N ARG A 124 -0.80 -31.91 10.00
CA ARG A 124 0.03 -32.88 9.26
C ARG A 124 0.92 -33.64 10.22
N ASP A 125 1.11 -34.92 10.01
CA ASP A 125 1.88 -35.81 10.91
C ASP A 125 1.43 -35.73 12.39
N GLY A 126 0.13 -35.46 12.63
CA GLY A 126 -0.43 -35.25 13.97
C GLY A 126 0.01 -33.95 14.66
N LYS A 127 0.64 -33.01 13.95
CA LYS A 127 1.07 -31.70 14.45
C LYS A 127 0.43 -30.57 13.67
N ILE A 128 0.09 -29.50 14.36
CA ILE A 128 -0.40 -28.28 13.74
C ILE A 128 0.79 -27.54 13.11
N SER A 129 0.69 -27.23 11.83
CA SER A 129 1.65 -26.42 11.08
C SER A 129 0.95 -25.31 10.31
N ILE A 130 1.64 -24.18 10.15
CA ILE A 130 1.17 -23.06 9.35
C ILE A 130 1.84 -23.15 7.99
N ILE A 131 1.04 -23.25 6.92
CA ILE A 131 1.52 -23.34 5.56
C ILE A 131 0.88 -22.24 4.70
N HIS A 132 1.43 -21.96 3.52
CA HIS A 132 0.74 -21.13 2.55
C HIS A 132 -0.57 -21.81 2.10
N SER A 133 -1.65 -21.06 2.05
CA SER A 133 -2.98 -21.60 1.64
C SER A 133 -2.95 -22.19 0.23
N GLU A 134 -2.02 -21.75 -0.61
CA GLU A 134 -1.80 -22.31 -1.95
C GLU A 134 -1.18 -23.72 -1.96
N ASP A 135 -0.58 -24.16 -0.85
CA ASP A 135 0.08 -25.46 -0.72
C ASP A 135 -0.84 -26.52 -0.03
N ILE A 136 -2.13 -26.17 0.16
CA ILE A 136 -3.16 -27.06 0.65
C ILE A 136 -3.55 -28.06 -0.45
N VAL A 137 -3.71 -29.30 -0.06
CA VAL A 137 -4.10 -30.40 -0.97
C VAL A 137 -5.36 -31.10 -0.49
N VAL A 138 -6.07 -31.79 -1.38
CA VAL A 138 -7.24 -32.63 -1.04
C VAL A 138 -6.82 -33.71 -0.03
N GLY A 139 -7.58 -33.83 1.06
CA GLY A 139 -7.30 -34.73 2.18
C GLY A 139 -6.53 -34.06 3.36
N ASP A 140 -6.06 -32.82 3.24
CA ASP A 140 -5.55 -32.06 4.38
C ASP A 140 -6.67 -31.78 5.39
N VAL A 141 -6.32 -31.75 6.69
CA VAL A 141 -7.20 -31.29 7.75
C VAL A 141 -6.84 -29.85 8.08
N VAL A 142 -7.77 -28.93 7.82
CA VAL A 142 -7.60 -27.49 8.07
C VAL A 142 -8.34 -27.11 9.35
N LEU A 143 -7.65 -26.41 10.24
CA LEU A 143 -8.22 -25.84 11.45
C LEU A 143 -8.74 -24.44 11.15
N LEU A 144 -9.99 -24.19 11.57
CA LEU A 144 -10.71 -22.93 11.33
C LEU A 144 -11.06 -22.26 12.65
N GLU A 145 -10.72 -20.98 12.76
CA GLU A 145 -11.05 -20.12 13.89
C GLU A 145 -11.71 -18.82 13.41
N ALA A 146 -12.43 -18.15 14.30
CA ALA A 146 -13.05 -16.86 13.97
C ALA A 146 -11.99 -15.86 13.45
N GLY A 147 -12.20 -15.33 12.23
CA GLY A 147 -11.28 -14.46 11.52
C GLY A 147 -10.50 -15.12 10.39
N ASP A 148 -10.52 -16.45 10.29
CA ASP A 148 -9.85 -17.17 9.21
C ASP A 148 -10.70 -17.13 7.92
N ALA A 149 -10.04 -17.02 6.78
CA ALA A 149 -10.63 -17.31 5.49
C ALA A 149 -10.61 -18.82 5.23
N VAL A 150 -11.69 -19.37 4.68
CA VAL A 150 -11.75 -20.77 4.28
C VAL A 150 -10.91 -20.96 3.01
N PRO A 151 -9.81 -21.72 3.06
CA PRO A 151 -8.81 -21.71 1.98
C PRO A 151 -9.16 -22.63 0.80
N ALA A 152 -10.06 -23.59 1.01
CA ALA A 152 -10.45 -24.62 0.05
C ALA A 152 -11.86 -25.13 0.38
N ASP A 153 -12.47 -25.92 -0.51
CA ASP A 153 -13.73 -26.57 -0.17
C ASP A 153 -13.49 -27.79 0.72
N GLY A 154 -14.27 -27.90 1.79
CA GLY A 154 -14.08 -28.98 2.75
C GLY A 154 -15.34 -29.40 3.47
N ARG A 155 -15.32 -30.63 3.99
CA ARG A 155 -16.33 -31.24 4.87
C ARG A 155 -15.96 -30.97 6.32
N ILE A 156 -16.87 -30.38 7.09
CA ILE A 156 -16.64 -30.10 8.52
C ILE A 156 -16.61 -31.42 9.29
N ILE A 157 -15.55 -31.65 10.04
CA ILE A 157 -15.31 -32.84 10.86
C ILE A 157 -15.37 -32.55 12.37
N GLU A 158 -15.07 -31.30 12.76
CA GLU A 158 -15.22 -30.81 14.12
C GLU A 158 -15.92 -29.46 14.12
N ASN A 159 -16.81 -29.24 15.10
CA ASN A 159 -17.57 -27.99 15.23
C ASN A 159 -17.74 -27.57 16.70
N ALA A 160 -17.23 -26.41 17.03
CA ALA A 160 -17.47 -25.71 18.29
C ALA A 160 -18.13 -24.35 18.01
N SER A 161 -19.45 -24.37 17.77
CA SER A 161 -20.27 -23.18 17.47
C SER A 161 -19.81 -22.40 16.23
N LEU A 162 -19.27 -23.09 15.21
CA LEU A 162 -18.73 -22.50 13.99
C LEU A 162 -19.82 -21.80 13.18
N LYS A 163 -19.62 -20.55 12.81
CA LYS A 163 -20.44 -19.80 11.88
C LYS A 163 -19.58 -19.22 10.77
N ILE A 164 -20.02 -19.43 9.53
CA ILE A 164 -19.30 -19.03 8.31
C ILE A 164 -20.19 -18.07 7.51
N GLU A 165 -19.63 -16.95 7.08
CA GLU A 165 -20.26 -16.04 6.12
C GLU A 165 -19.91 -16.52 4.71
N GLU A 166 -20.94 -16.85 3.94
CA GLU A 166 -20.82 -17.43 2.59
C GLU A 166 -21.37 -16.49 1.50
N ALA A 167 -21.40 -15.19 1.79
CA ALA A 167 -21.98 -14.17 0.91
C ALA A 167 -21.38 -14.17 -0.50
N ALA A 168 -20.10 -14.49 -0.65
CA ALA A 168 -19.42 -14.55 -1.94
C ALA A 168 -19.99 -15.63 -2.89
N LEU A 169 -20.58 -16.67 -2.33
CA LEU A 169 -21.14 -17.81 -3.08
C LEU A 169 -22.67 -17.83 -3.10
N THR A 170 -23.31 -17.47 -1.97
CA THR A 170 -24.76 -17.55 -1.82
C THR A 170 -25.47 -16.23 -2.04
N GLY A 171 -24.73 -15.09 -1.96
CA GLY A 171 -25.30 -13.75 -1.99
C GLY A 171 -25.93 -13.30 -0.66
N GLU A 172 -25.99 -14.17 0.35
CA GLU A 172 -26.58 -13.86 1.66
C GLU A 172 -25.50 -13.49 2.68
N SER A 173 -25.61 -12.31 3.27
CA SER A 173 -24.64 -11.79 4.25
C SER A 173 -24.85 -12.28 5.68
N VAL A 174 -25.88 -13.12 5.92
CA VAL A 174 -26.16 -13.67 7.26
C VAL A 174 -25.26 -14.89 7.48
N PRO A 175 -24.43 -14.91 8.56
CA PRO A 175 -23.58 -16.05 8.85
C PRO A 175 -24.36 -17.36 9.07
N VAL A 176 -23.95 -18.40 8.40
CA VAL A 176 -24.56 -19.73 8.46
C VAL A 176 -23.95 -20.54 9.61
N SER A 177 -24.78 -21.01 10.54
CA SER A 177 -24.34 -21.94 11.58
C SER A 177 -24.05 -23.31 10.97
N LYS A 178 -22.85 -23.83 11.24
CA LYS A 178 -22.38 -25.11 10.70
C LYS A 178 -22.64 -26.27 11.67
N PHE A 179 -22.76 -27.49 11.14
CA PHE A 179 -22.90 -28.71 11.90
C PHE A 179 -22.13 -29.86 11.23
N ILE A 180 -22.08 -31.02 11.89
CA ILE A 180 -21.34 -32.20 11.41
C ILE A 180 -22.26 -33.24 10.80
N ASP A 181 -23.56 -33.25 11.14
CA ASP A 181 -24.51 -34.24 10.75
C ASP A 181 -24.65 -34.40 9.22
N ILE A 182 -25.09 -35.57 8.78
CA ILE A 182 -25.35 -35.86 7.38
C ILE A 182 -26.58 -35.08 6.92
N ILE A 183 -26.57 -34.61 5.69
CA ILE A 183 -27.73 -33.99 5.06
C ILE A 183 -28.45 -35.03 4.22
N GLU A 184 -29.64 -35.41 4.65
CA GLU A 184 -30.51 -36.36 3.91
C GLU A 184 -31.15 -35.63 2.73
N LEU A 185 -31.17 -36.29 1.56
CA LEU A 185 -31.90 -35.82 0.39
C LEU A 185 -33.41 -36.12 0.58
N ALA A 186 -34.25 -35.11 0.42
CA ALA A 186 -35.68 -35.31 0.43
C ALA A 186 -36.13 -36.15 -0.78
N ASP A 187 -37.28 -36.87 -0.64
CA ASP A 187 -37.86 -37.65 -1.73
C ASP A 187 -38.08 -36.77 -2.97
N ASN A 188 -37.47 -37.14 -4.10
CA ASN A 188 -37.39 -36.41 -5.39
C ASN A 188 -36.35 -35.27 -5.49
N GLN A 189 -35.48 -35.02 -4.54
CA GLN A 189 -34.34 -34.11 -4.72
C GLN A 189 -33.11 -34.83 -5.25
N THR A 190 -32.57 -34.35 -6.36
CA THR A 190 -31.31 -34.87 -6.92
C THR A 190 -30.10 -34.20 -6.35
N ASP A 191 -30.25 -33.03 -5.72
CA ASP A 191 -29.13 -32.23 -5.14
C ASP A 191 -29.62 -31.27 -4.06
N VAL A 192 -28.73 -30.82 -3.16
CA VAL A 192 -28.99 -29.79 -2.13
C VAL A 192 -28.42 -28.46 -2.60
N PRO A 193 -29.18 -27.35 -2.56
CA PRO A 193 -28.64 -26.01 -2.86
C PRO A 193 -27.42 -25.69 -2.03
N LEU A 194 -26.48 -24.91 -2.59
CA LEU A 194 -25.19 -24.64 -1.97
C LEU A 194 -25.34 -24.03 -0.55
N GLY A 195 -26.21 -23.06 -0.37
CA GLY A 195 -26.46 -22.39 0.92
C GLY A 195 -27.08 -23.27 2.00
N ASP A 196 -27.68 -24.43 1.60
CA ASP A 196 -28.25 -25.39 2.53
C ASP A 196 -27.30 -26.51 2.94
N ARG A 197 -26.09 -26.58 2.33
CA ARG A 197 -25.06 -27.57 2.67
C ARG A 197 -24.28 -27.13 3.92
N LYS A 198 -24.97 -27.05 5.06
CA LYS A 198 -24.46 -26.51 6.31
C LYS A 198 -23.34 -27.30 6.97
N ASN A 199 -23.04 -28.51 6.47
CA ASN A 199 -21.92 -29.33 6.93
C ASN A 199 -20.67 -29.23 6.04
N MET A 200 -20.70 -28.31 5.07
CA MET A 200 -19.56 -27.97 4.21
C MET A 200 -19.05 -26.57 4.51
N ALA A 201 -17.78 -26.33 4.19
CA ALA A 201 -17.17 -24.99 4.15
C ALA A 201 -16.58 -24.80 2.76
N TYR A 202 -16.67 -23.59 2.22
CA TYR A 202 -16.32 -23.27 0.84
C TYR A 202 -15.22 -22.23 0.74
N MET A 203 -14.32 -22.40 -0.24
CA MET A 203 -13.26 -21.46 -0.56
C MET A 203 -13.79 -20.04 -0.73
N GLY A 204 -13.11 -19.06 -0.13
CA GLY A 204 -13.46 -17.64 -0.23
C GLY A 204 -14.53 -17.19 0.77
N SER A 205 -15.06 -18.09 1.59
CA SER A 205 -15.94 -17.80 2.73
C SER A 205 -15.11 -17.39 3.95
N THR A 206 -15.77 -16.83 4.96
CA THR A 206 -15.12 -16.29 6.15
C THR A 206 -15.70 -16.86 7.42
N VAL A 207 -14.84 -17.33 8.34
CA VAL A 207 -15.26 -17.76 9.68
C VAL A 207 -15.51 -16.52 10.55
N VAL A 208 -16.74 -16.30 10.96
CA VAL A 208 -17.11 -15.10 11.77
C VAL A 208 -17.25 -15.41 13.27
N TYR A 209 -17.47 -16.68 13.63
CA TYR A 209 -17.64 -17.08 15.03
C TYR A 209 -17.29 -18.55 15.23
N GLY A 210 -16.76 -18.87 16.42
CA GLY A 210 -16.48 -20.24 16.84
C GLY A 210 -15.17 -20.78 16.26
N ARG A 211 -15.02 -22.11 16.36
CA ARG A 211 -13.88 -22.86 15.81
C ARG A 211 -14.33 -24.23 15.32
N GLY A 212 -13.53 -24.82 14.44
CA GLY A 212 -13.80 -26.16 13.92
C GLY A 212 -12.64 -26.70 13.12
N ALA A 213 -12.80 -27.91 12.60
CA ALA A 213 -11.88 -28.50 11.65
C ALA A 213 -12.64 -29.00 10.42
N MET A 214 -12.03 -28.89 9.26
CA MET A 214 -12.56 -29.45 8.02
C MET A 214 -11.53 -30.32 7.31
N ILE A 215 -11.99 -31.36 6.63
CA ILE A 215 -11.17 -32.09 5.69
C ILE A 215 -11.39 -31.58 4.28
N VAL A 216 -10.29 -31.24 3.58
CA VAL A 216 -10.33 -30.66 2.23
C VAL A 216 -10.83 -31.68 1.20
N THR A 217 -11.86 -31.29 0.47
CA THR A 217 -12.50 -32.13 -0.56
C THR A 217 -12.29 -31.64 -1.98
N GLY A 218 -11.92 -30.36 -2.15
CA GLY A 218 -11.64 -29.75 -3.44
C GLY A 218 -10.72 -28.55 -3.31
N THR A 219 -9.80 -28.36 -4.27
CA THR A 219 -8.81 -27.27 -4.30
C THR A 219 -8.85 -26.55 -5.65
N GLY A 220 -8.45 -25.29 -5.68
CA GLY A 220 -8.28 -24.47 -6.89
C GLY A 220 -9.53 -24.42 -7.75
N MET A 221 -9.41 -24.82 -9.02
CA MET A 221 -10.51 -24.79 -9.99
C MET A 221 -11.61 -25.83 -9.73
N ASP A 222 -11.35 -26.84 -8.90
CA ASP A 222 -12.33 -27.88 -8.53
C ASP A 222 -13.25 -27.42 -7.37
N THR A 223 -12.98 -26.26 -6.74
CA THR A 223 -13.85 -25.65 -5.73
C THR A 223 -15.10 -25.03 -6.35
N GLU A 224 -16.16 -24.81 -5.54
CA GLU A 224 -17.35 -24.09 -6.00
C GLU A 224 -17.01 -22.68 -6.49
N MET A 225 -16.07 -22.00 -5.83
CA MET A 225 -15.52 -20.72 -6.28
C MET A 225 -14.77 -20.88 -7.61
N GLY A 226 -13.99 -21.94 -7.79
CA GLY A 226 -13.27 -22.23 -9.03
C GLY A 226 -14.19 -22.41 -10.23
N LYS A 227 -15.35 -23.04 -10.04
CA LYS A 227 -16.36 -23.21 -11.10
C LYS A 227 -16.96 -21.88 -11.55
N ILE A 228 -16.98 -20.86 -10.68
CA ILE A 228 -17.46 -19.50 -10.96
C ILE A 228 -16.32 -18.60 -11.48
N ALA A 229 -15.07 -18.95 -11.20
CA ALA A 229 -13.88 -18.13 -11.48
C ALA A 229 -13.71 -17.79 -12.97
N ASP A 230 -14.14 -18.64 -13.88
CA ASP A 230 -14.11 -18.37 -15.34
C ASP A 230 -14.98 -17.16 -15.74
N ALA A 231 -16.02 -16.87 -14.96
CA ALA A 231 -16.86 -15.68 -15.11
C ALA A 231 -16.23 -14.45 -14.41
N LEU A 232 -15.50 -14.65 -13.32
CA LEU A 232 -14.82 -13.59 -12.54
C LEU A 232 -13.47 -13.20 -13.15
N ALA A 233 -12.76 -14.11 -13.81
CA ALA A 233 -11.48 -13.84 -14.49
C ALA A 233 -11.59 -12.86 -15.68
N ARG A 234 -12.82 -12.56 -16.12
CA ARG A 234 -13.12 -11.54 -17.14
C ARG A 234 -13.35 -10.13 -16.56
N ALA A 235 -13.39 -9.98 -15.25
CA ALA A 235 -13.44 -8.68 -14.61
C ALA A 235 -12.01 -8.12 -14.59
N GLU A 236 -11.71 -7.20 -15.52
CA GLU A 236 -10.44 -6.48 -15.60
C GLU A 236 -10.18 -5.77 -14.26
N ASP A 237 -8.93 -5.84 -13.78
CA ASP A 237 -8.46 -5.00 -12.68
C ASP A 237 -8.71 -3.53 -13.03
N GLY A 238 -9.45 -2.82 -12.19
CA GLY A 238 -9.85 -1.43 -12.44
C GLY A 238 -8.64 -0.53 -12.65
N GLN A 239 -8.66 0.29 -13.72
CA GLN A 239 -7.64 1.30 -13.96
C GLN A 239 -7.60 2.32 -12.80
N THR A 240 -6.41 2.79 -12.44
CA THR A 240 -6.28 3.85 -11.44
C THR A 240 -6.92 5.15 -11.94
N PRO A 241 -7.41 6.04 -11.05
CA PRO A 241 -7.96 7.34 -11.44
C PRO A 241 -6.99 8.14 -12.32
N LEU A 242 -5.69 8.03 -12.05
CA LEU A 242 -4.64 8.65 -12.84
C LEU A 242 -4.56 8.06 -14.25
N GLN A 243 -4.59 6.73 -14.39
CA GLN A 243 -4.60 6.07 -15.70
C GLN A 243 -5.81 6.46 -16.53
N ILE A 244 -7.00 6.54 -15.92
CA ILE A 244 -8.22 7.02 -16.60
C ILE A 244 -8.04 8.46 -17.10
N LYS A 245 -7.51 9.37 -16.25
CA LYS A 245 -7.24 10.76 -16.62
C LYS A 245 -6.19 10.87 -17.73
N LEU A 246 -5.16 10.02 -17.71
CA LEU A 246 -4.14 9.97 -18.75
C LEU A 246 -4.69 9.47 -20.10
N THR A 247 -5.54 8.45 -20.05
CA THR A 247 -6.23 7.96 -21.27
C THR A 247 -7.13 9.04 -21.85
N GLN A 248 -7.85 9.81 -21.02
CA GLN A 248 -8.64 10.95 -21.48
C GLN A 248 -7.76 12.05 -22.08
N LEU A 249 -6.63 12.36 -21.44
CA LEU A 249 -5.65 13.32 -21.94
C LEU A 249 -5.10 12.89 -23.30
N SER A 250 -4.69 11.63 -23.43
CA SER A 250 -4.19 11.07 -24.69
C SER A 250 -5.22 11.21 -25.81
N LYS A 251 -6.50 10.93 -25.55
CA LYS A 251 -7.58 11.13 -26.53
C LYS A 251 -7.73 12.61 -26.95
N ILE A 252 -7.68 13.54 -26.00
CA ILE A 252 -7.78 14.98 -26.29
C ILE A 252 -6.58 15.42 -27.14
N LEU A 253 -5.37 14.99 -26.77
CA LEU A 253 -4.16 15.30 -27.54
C LEU A 253 -4.25 14.73 -28.96
N THR A 254 -4.68 13.48 -29.14
CA THR A 254 -4.86 12.86 -30.46
C THR A 254 -5.80 13.69 -31.35
N TRP A 255 -6.95 14.11 -30.83
CA TRP A 255 -7.87 14.96 -31.62
C TRP A 255 -7.30 16.34 -31.94
N LEU A 256 -6.60 16.96 -30.99
CA LEU A 256 -5.91 18.23 -31.19
C LEU A 256 -4.87 18.12 -32.33
N VAL A 257 -4.06 17.07 -32.27
CA VAL A 257 -3.02 16.79 -33.27
C VAL A 257 -3.62 16.57 -34.64
N LEU A 258 -4.63 15.72 -34.75
CA LEU A 258 -5.33 15.51 -36.03
C LEU A 258 -5.87 16.80 -36.60
N GLY A 259 -6.40 17.69 -35.76
CA GLY A 259 -6.85 19.03 -36.18
C GLY A 259 -5.69 19.89 -36.70
N ILE A 260 -4.56 19.92 -36.01
CA ILE A 260 -3.37 20.68 -36.41
C ILE A 260 -2.81 20.10 -37.73
N CYS A 261 -2.72 18.77 -37.84
CA CYS A 261 -2.28 18.09 -39.08
C CYS A 261 -3.15 18.45 -40.27
N ALA A 262 -4.47 18.47 -40.10
CA ALA A 262 -5.39 18.85 -41.14
C ALA A 262 -5.22 20.33 -41.59
N VAL A 263 -4.99 21.23 -40.61
CA VAL A 263 -4.71 22.65 -40.91
C VAL A 263 -3.41 22.80 -41.69
N ILE A 264 -2.32 22.14 -41.26
CA ILE A 264 -1.03 22.22 -41.96
C ILE A 264 -1.11 21.61 -43.34
N PHE A 265 -1.76 20.46 -43.47
CA PHE A 265 -1.97 19.85 -44.79
C PHE A 265 -2.72 20.81 -45.72
N ALA A 266 -3.78 21.45 -45.26
CA ALA A 266 -4.52 22.45 -46.02
C ALA A 266 -3.65 23.67 -46.39
N VAL A 267 -2.89 24.22 -45.46
CA VAL A 267 -1.99 25.37 -45.68
C VAL A 267 -0.93 25.05 -46.74
N GLN A 268 -0.35 23.86 -46.68
CA GLN A 268 0.65 23.46 -47.68
C GLN A 268 0.07 23.27 -49.07
N LEU A 269 -1.12 22.66 -49.18
CA LEU A 269 -1.81 22.54 -50.46
C LEU A 269 -2.15 23.90 -51.10
N ILE A 270 -2.62 24.85 -50.25
CA ILE A 270 -2.95 26.23 -50.70
C ILE A 270 -1.67 26.92 -51.17
N ARG A 271 -0.58 26.79 -50.46
CA ARG A 271 0.69 27.43 -50.80
C ARG A 271 1.33 26.87 -52.07
N ALA A 272 1.18 25.58 -52.32
CA ALA A 272 1.72 24.91 -53.51
C ALA A 272 0.93 25.28 -54.81
N GLY A 273 -0.23 25.89 -54.69
CA GLY A 273 -1.02 26.37 -55.85
C GLY A 273 -1.59 25.28 -56.73
N GLY A 274 -1.56 24.02 -56.31
CA GLY A 274 -2.10 22.87 -57.04
C GLY A 274 -1.96 21.53 -56.35
N MET A 275 -2.79 20.57 -56.73
CA MET A 275 -2.74 19.19 -56.20
C MET A 275 -1.89 18.28 -57.08
N ASN A 276 -0.60 18.48 -57.11
CA ASN A 276 0.33 17.51 -57.72
C ASN A 276 0.64 16.38 -56.73
N PHE A 277 0.84 15.18 -57.20
CA PHE A 277 1.09 13.98 -56.38
C PHE A 277 2.26 14.18 -55.42
N GLU A 278 3.34 14.78 -55.84
CA GLU A 278 4.52 15.11 -55.04
C GLU A 278 4.21 16.10 -53.88
N VAL A 279 3.40 17.12 -54.17
CA VAL A 279 2.97 18.10 -53.17
C VAL A 279 2.09 17.45 -52.09
N VAL A 280 1.17 16.58 -52.51
CA VAL A 280 0.29 15.87 -51.59
C VAL A 280 1.11 14.96 -50.64
N ILE A 281 2.09 14.26 -51.17
CA ILE A 281 2.96 13.38 -50.38
C ILE A 281 3.85 14.16 -49.42
N ASN A 282 4.51 15.22 -49.91
CA ASN A 282 5.35 16.04 -49.05
C ASN A 282 4.52 16.68 -47.92
N SER A 283 3.30 17.16 -48.23
CA SER A 283 2.37 17.67 -47.21
C SER A 283 1.92 16.61 -46.23
N PHE A 284 1.71 15.38 -46.69
CA PHE A 284 1.38 14.25 -45.82
C PHE A 284 2.56 13.88 -44.92
N MET A 285 3.79 13.85 -45.41
CA MET A 285 4.99 13.56 -44.62
C MET A 285 5.20 14.61 -43.51
N VAL A 286 4.95 15.88 -43.78
CA VAL A 286 5.01 16.92 -42.76
C VAL A 286 3.90 16.75 -41.71
N ALA A 287 2.69 16.39 -42.13
CA ALA A 287 1.60 16.10 -41.21
C ALA A 287 1.91 14.88 -40.33
N VAL A 288 2.54 13.85 -40.89
CA VAL A 288 3.02 12.68 -40.09
C VAL A 288 4.11 13.09 -39.13
N SER A 289 5.09 13.93 -39.52
CA SER A 289 6.11 14.45 -38.62
C SER A 289 5.50 15.13 -37.42
N LEU A 290 4.50 15.97 -37.67
CA LEU A 290 3.81 16.67 -36.61
C LEU A 290 2.99 15.74 -35.71
N ALA A 291 2.35 14.72 -36.26
CA ALA A 291 1.62 13.71 -35.50
C ALA A 291 2.56 12.95 -34.54
N VAL A 292 3.75 12.59 -35.02
CA VAL A 292 4.78 11.94 -34.23
C VAL A 292 5.26 12.86 -33.11
N ALA A 293 5.57 14.12 -33.40
CA ALA A 293 6.02 15.10 -32.42
C ALA A 293 5.02 15.38 -31.29
N ALA A 294 3.75 15.26 -31.58
CA ALA A 294 2.72 15.75 -30.68
C ALA A 294 2.24 14.73 -29.65
N ILE A 295 2.57 13.46 -29.79
CA ILE A 295 2.09 12.41 -28.89
C ILE A 295 3.25 11.93 -28.01
N PRO A 296 3.14 12.07 -26.67
CA PRO A 296 4.21 11.64 -25.78
C PRO A 296 4.29 10.11 -25.74
N GLU A 297 5.17 9.54 -26.52
CA GLU A 297 5.49 8.12 -26.49
C GLU A 297 6.03 7.75 -25.11
N GLY A 298 5.60 6.62 -24.58
CA GLY A 298 6.07 6.13 -23.28
C GLY A 298 5.42 6.76 -22.05
N LEU A 299 4.51 7.74 -22.16
CA LEU A 299 3.87 8.36 -20.97
C LEU A 299 3.17 7.34 -20.07
N ALA A 300 2.40 6.43 -20.63
CA ALA A 300 1.71 5.38 -19.90
C ALA A 300 2.72 4.40 -19.26
N ALA A 301 3.76 4.03 -20.00
CA ALA A 301 4.82 3.15 -19.52
C ALA A 301 5.62 3.78 -18.38
N VAL A 302 5.98 5.06 -18.49
CA VAL A 302 6.67 5.81 -17.42
C VAL A 302 5.83 5.82 -16.14
N VAL A 303 4.52 6.11 -16.23
CA VAL A 303 3.63 6.12 -15.07
C VAL A 303 3.57 4.75 -14.42
N THR A 304 3.41 3.69 -15.19
CA THR A 304 3.35 2.31 -14.68
C THR A 304 4.66 1.90 -14.00
N VAL A 305 5.80 2.23 -14.59
CA VAL A 305 7.13 1.95 -14.00
C VAL A 305 7.34 2.74 -12.70
N VAL A 306 6.94 4.03 -12.67
CA VAL A 306 7.05 4.87 -11.46
C VAL A 306 6.18 4.33 -10.34
N LEU A 307 4.94 3.93 -10.63
CA LEU A 307 4.04 3.28 -9.67
C LEU A 307 4.66 1.98 -9.14
N SER A 308 5.17 1.12 -10.01
CA SER A 308 5.80 -0.15 -9.64
C SER A 308 7.02 0.03 -8.72
N ILE A 309 7.90 0.99 -9.04
CA ILE A 309 9.05 1.34 -8.18
C ILE A 309 8.57 1.88 -6.84
N GLY A 310 7.53 2.71 -6.84
CA GLY A 310 6.95 3.26 -5.63
C GLY A 310 6.38 2.19 -4.71
N VAL A 311 5.58 1.27 -5.25
CA VAL A 311 5.01 0.14 -4.51
C VAL A 311 6.13 -0.76 -3.93
N THR A 312 7.17 -1.03 -4.71
CA THR A 312 8.34 -1.77 -4.22
C THR A 312 9.01 -1.07 -3.04
N ASN A 313 9.11 0.27 -3.07
CA ASN A 313 9.68 1.03 -1.96
C ASN A 313 8.77 1.05 -0.73
N MET A 314 7.44 1.12 -0.91
CA MET A 314 6.46 0.99 0.18
C MET A 314 6.58 -0.36 0.87
N SER A 315 6.67 -1.44 0.10
CA SER A 315 6.85 -2.80 0.63
C SER A 315 8.14 -2.94 1.46
N LYS A 316 9.25 -2.37 1.00
CA LYS A 316 10.51 -2.34 1.78
C LYS A 316 10.41 -1.57 3.10
N ARG A 317 9.38 -0.74 3.25
CA ARG A 317 9.04 0.00 4.46
C ARG A 317 7.84 -0.61 5.20
N ASN A 318 7.59 -1.89 5.04
CA ASN A 318 6.51 -2.66 5.68
C ASN A 318 5.08 -2.28 5.26
N ALA A 319 4.90 -1.46 4.23
CA ALA A 319 3.59 -1.12 3.68
C ALA A 319 3.33 -1.95 2.40
N ILE A 320 2.60 -3.04 2.52
CA ILE A 320 2.29 -3.95 1.42
C ILE A 320 1.02 -3.46 0.72
N ILE A 321 1.15 -2.96 -0.49
CA ILE A 321 0.04 -2.46 -1.30
C ILE A 321 -0.62 -3.64 -2.02
N ARG A 322 -1.92 -3.79 -1.85
CA ARG A 322 -2.73 -4.83 -2.52
C ARG A 322 -3.44 -4.31 -3.76
N ARG A 323 -3.77 -3.01 -3.79
CA ARG A 323 -4.42 -2.36 -4.93
C ARG A 323 -3.63 -1.13 -5.36
N LEU A 324 -3.24 -1.04 -6.61
CA LEU A 324 -2.46 0.09 -7.13
C LEU A 324 -3.18 1.44 -7.00
N THR A 325 -4.51 1.42 -7.01
CA THR A 325 -5.34 2.62 -6.80
C THR A 325 -5.09 3.28 -5.45
N ALA A 326 -4.74 2.49 -4.42
CA ALA A 326 -4.45 2.99 -3.08
C ALA A 326 -3.23 3.91 -3.03
N VAL A 327 -2.23 3.68 -3.90
CA VAL A 327 -0.99 4.48 -3.93
C VAL A 327 -1.27 5.96 -4.20
N GLU A 328 -2.12 6.22 -5.19
CA GLU A 328 -2.52 7.60 -5.51
C GLU A 328 -3.37 8.21 -4.40
N THR A 329 -4.31 7.43 -3.85
CA THR A 329 -5.25 7.86 -2.82
C THR A 329 -4.52 8.16 -1.51
N LEU A 330 -3.51 7.34 -1.13
CA LEU A 330 -2.64 7.57 0.04
C LEU A 330 -1.99 8.95 0.01
N GLY A 331 -1.47 9.37 -1.14
CA GLY A 331 -0.89 10.70 -1.30
C GLY A 331 -1.87 11.86 -1.10
N CYS A 332 -3.17 11.58 -1.13
CA CYS A 332 -4.26 12.54 -0.91
C CYS A 332 -4.90 12.43 0.48
N ALA A 333 -4.49 11.48 1.33
CA ALA A 333 -5.08 11.23 2.64
C ALA A 333 -5.14 12.51 3.48
N GLN A 334 -6.31 12.75 4.07
CA GLN A 334 -6.61 13.91 4.91
C GLN A 334 -7.01 13.48 6.32
N ILE A 335 -7.63 12.32 6.45
CA ILE A 335 -8.08 11.74 7.71
C ILE A 335 -7.52 10.33 7.82
N ILE A 336 -6.97 9.99 8.98
CA ILE A 336 -6.58 8.62 9.33
C ILE A 336 -7.35 8.22 10.57
N CYS A 337 -8.37 7.39 10.41
CA CYS A 337 -9.09 6.75 11.49
C CYS A 337 -8.31 5.51 11.93
N SER A 338 -7.75 5.55 13.13
CA SER A 338 -6.92 4.46 13.65
C SER A 338 -7.59 3.76 14.83
N ASP A 339 -7.61 2.43 14.79
CA ASP A 339 -7.83 1.66 15.99
C ASP A 339 -6.65 1.91 16.96
N LYS A 340 -6.92 1.84 18.26
CA LYS A 340 -5.90 2.05 19.28
C LYS A 340 -4.99 0.81 19.42
N THR A 341 -5.63 -0.34 19.65
CA THR A 341 -4.95 -1.58 20.05
C THR A 341 -4.14 -2.15 18.89
N GLY A 342 -2.90 -2.50 19.15
CA GLY A 342 -2.01 -3.08 18.15
C GLY A 342 -1.46 -2.10 17.11
N THR A 343 -2.17 -0.99 16.81
CA THR A 343 -1.75 0.02 15.82
C THR A 343 -1.01 1.20 16.45
N LEU A 344 -1.68 1.89 17.40
CA LEU A 344 -1.08 2.99 18.17
C LEU A 344 -0.30 2.48 19.37
N THR A 345 -0.68 1.32 19.89
CA THR A 345 -0.05 0.64 21.02
C THR A 345 0.62 -0.66 20.58
N GLN A 346 1.40 -1.26 21.49
CA GLN A 346 2.20 -2.45 21.18
C GLN A 346 1.41 -3.76 21.22
N ASN A 347 0.12 -3.74 21.61
CA ASN A 347 -0.69 -4.91 21.92
C ASN A 347 -0.02 -5.85 22.92
N LYS A 348 0.70 -5.29 23.88
CA LYS A 348 1.48 -6.02 24.87
C LYS A 348 1.32 -5.36 26.23
N MET A 349 0.49 -5.95 27.10
CA MET A 349 0.36 -5.46 28.46
C MET A 349 1.72 -5.44 29.15
N THR A 350 2.00 -4.35 29.87
CA THR A 350 3.26 -4.14 30.56
C THR A 350 3.00 -3.52 31.93
N VAL A 351 3.60 -4.05 32.98
CA VAL A 351 3.57 -3.44 34.31
C VAL A 351 4.47 -2.22 34.31
N VAL A 352 3.92 -1.04 34.63
CA VAL A 352 4.61 0.26 34.57
C VAL A 352 4.63 0.99 35.92
N ASP A 353 3.80 0.59 36.85
CA ASP A 353 3.70 1.21 38.19
C ASP A 353 3.34 0.16 39.25
N PHE A 354 3.77 0.34 40.45
CA PHE A 354 3.41 -0.55 41.54
C PHE A 354 3.26 0.22 42.87
N PHE A 355 2.49 -0.35 43.79
CA PHE A 355 2.38 0.10 45.16
C PHE A 355 2.50 -1.10 46.10
N GLY A 356 3.42 -1.04 47.00
CA GLY A 356 3.70 -2.11 47.96
C GLY A 356 5.04 -1.87 48.62
N GLU A 357 5.40 -2.71 49.57
CA GLU A 357 6.65 -2.58 50.29
C GLU A 357 7.87 -3.04 49.48
N SER A 358 7.70 -4.14 48.77
CA SER A 358 8.75 -4.76 47.95
C SER A 358 8.24 -5.11 46.58
N GLU A 359 8.82 -4.46 45.58
CA GLU A 359 8.54 -4.77 44.15
C GLU A 359 8.84 -6.23 43.85
N ARG A 360 9.95 -6.76 44.40
CA ARG A 360 10.42 -8.12 44.18
C ARG A 360 9.43 -9.16 44.75
N GLU A 361 8.92 -8.95 45.96
CA GLU A 361 7.94 -9.87 46.57
C GLU A 361 6.58 -9.79 45.87
N LEU A 362 6.15 -8.60 45.50
CA LEU A 362 4.92 -8.42 44.75
C LEU A 362 4.99 -9.11 43.38
N SER A 363 6.06 -8.89 42.61
CA SER A 363 6.24 -9.49 41.31
C SER A 363 6.35 -11.02 41.35
N LYS A 364 7.03 -11.56 42.36
CA LYS A 364 7.11 -13.00 42.64
C LYS A 364 5.72 -13.60 42.90
N ALA A 365 4.95 -12.96 43.78
CA ALA A 365 3.61 -13.40 44.13
C ALA A 365 2.67 -13.38 42.91
N MET A 366 2.73 -12.31 42.12
CA MET A 366 1.94 -12.15 40.93
C MET A 366 2.29 -13.16 39.81
N ALA A 367 3.59 -13.47 39.61
CA ALA A 367 4.03 -14.45 38.65
C ALA A 367 3.64 -15.88 39.02
N LEU A 368 3.74 -16.23 40.31
CA LEU A 368 3.33 -17.54 40.82
C LEU A 368 1.81 -17.71 40.77
N CYS A 369 1.07 -16.64 41.07
CA CYS A 369 -0.40 -16.63 40.96
C CYS A 369 -0.87 -16.31 39.54
N SER A 370 -0.28 -16.92 38.53
CA SER A 370 -0.60 -16.77 37.10
C SER A 370 -0.48 -18.10 36.38
N ASP A 371 -1.23 -18.27 35.29
CA ASP A 371 -1.17 -19.47 34.44
C ASP A 371 -0.30 -19.28 33.19
N ALA A 372 0.04 -18.03 32.85
CA ALA A 372 0.99 -17.73 31.77
C ALA A 372 2.38 -18.32 32.07
N GLU A 373 3.03 -18.89 31.08
CA GLU A 373 4.34 -19.54 31.17
C GLU A 373 5.39 -18.80 30.34
N ILE A 374 6.65 -18.91 30.74
CA ILE A 374 7.81 -18.39 30.03
C ILE A 374 8.78 -19.53 29.73
N ASP A 375 9.19 -19.67 28.44
CA ASP A 375 10.15 -20.68 28.05
C ASP A 375 11.62 -20.24 28.27
N GLU A 376 12.58 -21.12 27.93
CA GLU A 376 14.00 -20.82 28.04
C GLU A 376 14.47 -19.69 27.15
N GLU A 377 13.80 -19.47 26.03
CA GLU A 377 14.08 -18.42 25.04
C GLU A 377 13.48 -17.06 25.44
N GLY A 378 12.65 -17.04 26.51
CA GLY A 378 11.98 -15.81 26.98
C GLY A 378 10.67 -15.51 26.31
N ILE A 379 10.12 -16.45 25.53
CA ILE A 379 8.80 -16.34 24.92
C ILE A 379 7.75 -16.65 25.97
N VAL A 380 6.77 -15.76 26.10
CA VAL A 380 5.69 -15.92 27.08
C VAL A 380 4.41 -16.33 26.38
N THR A 381 3.79 -17.41 26.89
CA THR A 381 2.50 -17.92 26.44
C THR A 381 1.47 -17.79 27.55
N GLY A 382 0.26 -17.34 27.20
CA GLY A 382 -0.83 -17.17 28.15
C GLY A 382 -1.63 -15.90 27.92
N GLU A 383 -2.57 -15.62 28.82
CA GLU A 383 -3.42 -14.43 28.75
C GLU A 383 -2.57 -13.16 28.91
N PRO A 384 -2.77 -12.09 28.10
CA PRO A 384 -1.90 -10.91 28.08
C PRO A 384 -1.65 -10.24 29.44
N THR A 385 -2.66 -10.19 30.29
CA THR A 385 -2.54 -9.61 31.65
C THR A 385 -1.60 -10.43 32.53
N GLU A 386 -1.70 -11.75 32.46
CA GLU A 386 -0.82 -12.66 33.22
C GLU A 386 0.59 -12.70 32.64
N ALA A 387 0.70 -12.70 31.32
CA ALA A 387 1.97 -12.60 30.62
C ALA A 387 2.76 -11.37 31.06
N ALA A 388 2.10 -10.21 31.24
CA ALA A 388 2.72 -8.99 31.76
C ALA A 388 3.34 -9.18 33.14
N LEU A 389 2.66 -9.89 34.04
CA LEU A 389 3.14 -10.16 35.40
C LEU A 389 4.35 -11.09 35.41
N VAL A 390 4.34 -12.11 34.55
CA VAL A 390 5.47 -13.05 34.41
C VAL A 390 6.70 -12.36 33.81
N VAL A 391 6.52 -11.51 32.76
CA VAL A 391 7.59 -10.70 32.16
C VAL A 391 8.15 -9.71 33.17
N TRP A 392 7.31 -9.10 34.01
CA TRP A 392 7.76 -8.20 35.06
C TRP A 392 8.65 -8.87 36.07
N ALA A 393 8.26 -10.06 36.54
CA ALA A 393 9.09 -10.87 37.46
C ALA A 393 10.43 -11.28 36.82
N ASP A 394 10.41 -11.71 35.56
CA ASP A 394 11.62 -12.10 34.82
C ASP A 394 12.61 -10.93 34.66
N LYS A 395 12.16 -9.71 34.42
CA LYS A 395 12.98 -8.49 34.39
C LYS A 395 13.68 -8.22 35.75
N LEU A 396 13.09 -8.64 36.83
CA LEU A 396 13.68 -8.55 38.19
C LEU A 396 14.55 -9.76 38.55
N GLY A 397 14.83 -10.63 37.60
CA GLY A 397 15.62 -11.85 37.77
C GLY A 397 14.88 -12.98 38.49
N LEU A 398 13.54 -12.93 38.50
CA LEU A 398 12.65 -13.91 39.12
C LEU A 398 11.97 -14.76 38.03
N ARG A 399 12.74 -15.65 37.41
CA ARG A 399 12.23 -16.49 36.32
C ARG A 399 11.22 -17.49 36.85
N LYS A 400 10.01 -17.51 36.26
CA LYS A 400 8.90 -18.34 36.75
C LYS A 400 9.22 -19.83 36.79
N THR A 401 10.01 -20.34 35.84
CA THR A 401 10.45 -21.76 35.87
C THR A 401 11.20 -22.12 37.15
N ARG A 402 12.15 -21.29 37.60
CA ARG A 402 12.87 -21.46 38.85
C ARG A 402 11.99 -21.28 40.07
N LEU A 403 11.11 -20.26 40.03
CA LEU A 403 10.16 -20.04 41.11
C LEU A 403 9.22 -21.23 41.33
N LYS A 404 8.83 -21.94 40.26
CA LYS A 404 8.01 -23.16 40.36
C LYS A 404 8.77 -24.34 40.95
N GLU A 405 10.10 -24.41 40.73
CA GLU A 405 10.97 -25.42 41.36
C GLU A 405 11.16 -25.14 42.85
N GLU A 406 11.37 -23.86 43.21
CA GLU A 406 11.54 -23.42 44.60
C GLU A 406 10.24 -23.49 45.42
N LEU A 407 9.11 -23.16 44.78
CA LEU A 407 7.78 -23.05 45.36
C LEU A 407 6.75 -23.80 44.51
N PRO A 408 6.75 -25.13 44.54
CA PRO A 408 5.82 -25.94 43.76
C PRO A 408 4.38 -25.65 44.12
N ARG A 409 3.52 -25.51 43.06
CA ARG A 409 2.08 -25.34 43.23
C ARG A 409 1.47 -26.64 43.75
N CYS A 410 0.71 -26.59 44.84
CA CYS A 410 0.06 -27.76 45.46
C CYS A 410 -1.47 -27.66 45.47
N GLY A 411 -2.04 -26.52 45.06
CA GLY A 411 -3.48 -26.32 44.95
C GLY A 411 -3.82 -24.97 44.38
N GLU A 412 -5.06 -24.81 44.00
CA GLU A 412 -5.57 -23.54 43.40
C GLU A 412 -7.06 -23.34 43.56
N ALA A 413 -7.50 -22.10 43.58
CA ALA A 413 -8.85 -21.68 43.24
C ALA A 413 -8.75 -20.86 41.93
N PRO A 414 -9.17 -21.40 40.80
CA PRO A 414 -8.98 -20.76 39.48
C PRO A 414 -9.73 -19.43 39.38
N PHE A 415 -9.33 -18.60 38.40
CA PHE A 415 -9.98 -17.33 38.19
C PHE A 415 -11.48 -17.50 37.83
N ASP A 416 -12.28 -16.71 38.50
CA ASP A 416 -13.72 -16.62 38.24
C ASP A 416 -14.15 -15.15 38.09
N SER A 417 -14.89 -14.87 37.03
CA SER A 417 -15.33 -13.53 36.68
C SER A 417 -16.33 -12.92 37.67
N GLY A 418 -17.10 -13.73 38.38
CA GLY A 418 -18.02 -13.30 39.41
C GLY A 418 -17.30 -12.89 40.69
N ARG A 419 -16.26 -13.67 41.09
CA ARG A 419 -15.40 -13.36 42.24
C ARG A 419 -14.30 -12.34 41.91
N LYS A 420 -13.92 -12.20 40.64
CA LYS A 420 -12.86 -11.31 40.13
C LYS A 420 -11.49 -11.54 40.76
N MET A 421 -11.17 -12.76 41.14
CA MET A 421 -9.92 -13.14 41.76
C MET A 421 -9.57 -14.61 41.51
N MET A 422 -8.31 -14.95 41.74
CA MET A 422 -7.79 -16.33 41.78
C MET A 422 -6.79 -16.50 42.92
N SER A 423 -6.62 -17.71 43.36
CA SER A 423 -5.65 -18.06 44.43
C SER A 423 -4.84 -19.28 44.03
N THR A 424 -3.56 -19.28 44.36
CA THR A 424 -2.65 -20.42 44.18
C THR A 424 -1.94 -20.74 45.49
N LEU A 425 -1.70 -22.03 45.76
CA LEU A 425 -1.04 -22.55 46.94
C LEU A 425 0.32 -23.11 46.57
N HIS A 426 1.37 -22.76 47.29
CA HIS A 426 2.72 -23.17 46.99
C HIS A 426 3.42 -23.71 48.24
N ILE A 427 4.15 -24.81 48.06
CA ILE A 427 4.91 -25.46 49.14
C ILE A 427 6.14 -24.63 49.47
N THR A 428 6.41 -24.43 50.75
CA THR A 428 7.63 -23.78 51.27
C THR A 428 8.28 -24.67 52.33
N ASP A 429 9.51 -24.38 52.72
CA ASP A 429 10.22 -25.11 53.80
C ASP A 429 9.49 -25.07 55.18
N ASN A 430 8.63 -24.06 55.39
CA ASN A 430 7.94 -23.82 56.64
C ASN A 430 6.41 -23.96 56.58
N GLY A 431 5.89 -24.68 55.56
CA GLY A 431 4.44 -24.85 55.36
C GLY A 431 3.99 -24.50 53.92
N VAL A 432 2.85 -23.84 53.77
CA VAL A 432 2.31 -23.48 52.49
C VAL A 432 2.03 -21.97 52.43
N VAL A 433 2.45 -21.32 51.33
CA VAL A 433 2.11 -19.94 51.06
C VAL A 433 1.01 -19.90 49.98
N GLN A 434 -0.03 -19.15 50.26
CA GLN A 434 -1.09 -18.82 49.32
C GLN A 434 -0.83 -17.43 48.73
N TYR A 435 -0.92 -17.30 47.45
CA TYR A 435 -1.02 -16.00 46.75
C TYR A 435 -2.39 -15.85 46.13
N THR A 436 -2.96 -14.68 46.27
CA THR A 436 -4.27 -14.33 45.71
C THR A 436 -4.18 -13.03 44.93
N LYS A 437 -4.53 -13.04 43.66
CA LYS A 437 -4.59 -11.83 42.85
C LYS A 437 -6.00 -11.56 42.36
N GLY A 438 -6.35 -10.28 42.12
CA GLY A 438 -7.66 -9.93 41.62
C GLY A 438 -7.92 -8.44 41.56
N ALA A 439 -9.20 -8.09 41.45
CA ALA A 439 -9.62 -6.69 41.41
C ALA A 439 -9.32 -6.00 42.76
N PRO A 440 -8.76 -4.78 42.74
CA PRO A 440 -8.32 -4.10 43.97
C PRO A 440 -9.43 -3.93 45.02
N ASP A 441 -10.62 -3.55 44.59
CA ASP A 441 -11.80 -3.37 45.46
C ASP A 441 -12.19 -4.64 46.19
N VAL A 442 -12.10 -5.78 45.52
CA VAL A 442 -12.44 -7.09 46.06
C VAL A 442 -11.34 -7.59 47.03
N ILE A 443 -10.08 -7.57 46.57
CA ILE A 443 -8.94 -8.05 47.39
C ILE A 443 -8.79 -7.23 48.68
N ILE A 444 -8.86 -5.90 48.61
CA ILE A 444 -8.75 -5.01 49.78
C ILE A 444 -9.84 -5.32 50.80
N GLY A 445 -11.06 -5.64 50.34
CA GLY A 445 -12.18 -6.03 51.23
C GLY A 445 -11.97 -7.38 51.93
N ARG A 446 -11.10 -8.26 51.45
CA ARG A 446 -10.77 -9.56 52.00
C ARG A 446 -9.51 -9.54 52.86
N CYS A 447 -8.76 -8.43 52.89
CA CYS A 447 -7.53 -8.27 53.63
C CYS A 447 -7.79 -7.79 55.07
N THR A 448 -7.24 -8.49 56.04
CA THR A 448 -7.23 -8.11 57.47
C THR A 448 -5.86 -7.61 57.90
N HIS A 449 -4.81 -7.87 57.13
CA HIS A 449 -3.42 -7.48 57.39
C HIS A 449 -2.80 -6.88 56.11
N TYR A 450 -1.69 -6.21 56.28
CA TYR A 450 -0.80 -5.78 55.21
C TYR A 450 0.66 -6.16 55.53
N LEU A 451 1.47 -6.35 54.52
CA LEU A 451 2.88 -6.70 54.65
C LEU A 451 3.67 -5.44 55.02
N LYS A 452 4.49 -5.52 56.09
CA LYS A 452 5.41 -4.50 56.53
C LYS A 452 6.67 -5.12 57.12
N ASP A 453 7.84 -4.72 56.61
CA ASP A 453 9.15 -5.27 57.02
C ASP A 453 9.17 -6.81 57.02
N GLY A 454 8.49 -7.41 56.01
CA GLY A 454 8.36 -8.87 55.86
C GLY A 454 7.39 -9.54 56.86
N ALA A 455 6.69 -8.80 57.73
CA ALA A 455 5.71 -9.30 58.70
C ALA A 455 4.28 -8.84 58.36
N ALA A 456 3.31 -9.69 58.71
CA ALA A 456 1.89 -9.34 58.59
C ALA A 456 1.47 -8.42 59.76
N VAL A 457 1.10 -7.18 59.45
CA VAL A 457 0.64 -6.17 60.40
C VAL A 457 -0.88 -5.96 60.21
N PRO A 458 -1.66 -5.80 61.31
CA PRO A 458 -3.10 -5.55 61.18
C PRO A 458 -3.41 -4.34 60.30
N MET A 459 -4.40 -4.45 59.39
CA MET A 459 -4.83 -3.41 58.48
C MET A 459 -5.40 -2.23 59.28
N THR A 460 -4.86 -1.05 59.08
CA THR A 460 -5.40 0.20 59.64
C THR A 460 -6.20 0.96 58.59
N GLU A 461 -7.19 1.73 59.04
CA GLU A 461 -7.99 2.56 58.08
C GLU A 461 -7.11 3.57 57.34
N GLU A 462 -6.05 4.08 57.97
CA GLU A 462 -5.11 4.98 57.34
C GLU A 462 -4.37 4.30 56.19
N TYR A 463 -3.87 3.05 56.40
CA TYR A 463 -3.17 2.32 55.36
C TYR A 463 -4.10 1.89 54.24
N LYS A 464 -5.34 1.49 54.56
CA LYS A 464 -6.38 1.20 53.60
C LYS A 464 -6.71 2.41 52.72
N ALA A 465 -6.81 3.59 53.33
CA ALA A 465 -7.00 4.84 52.59
C ALA A 465 -5.82 5.13 51.63
N ARG A 466 -4.58 4.85 52.03
CA ARG A 466 -3.40 4.96 51.19
C ARG A 466 -3.46 4.01 49.98
N ILE A 467 -3.86 2.76 50.20
CA ILE A 467 -4.02 1.77 49.10
C ILE A 467 -5.05 2.29 48.12
N LEU A 468 -6.23 2.73 48.58
CA LEU A 468 -7.29 3.26 47.73
C LEU A 468 -6.88 4.52 46.98
N SER A 469 -6.13 5.41 47.62
CA SER A 469 -5.57 6.60 46.97
C SER A 469 -4.57 6.24 45.85
N SER A 470 -3.68 5.26 46.12
CA SER A 470 -2.73 4.78 45.11
C SER A 470 -3.42 4.06 43.95
N ASN A 471 -4.43 3.23 44.25
CA ASN A 471 -5.26 2.61 43.21
C ASN A 471 -5.93 3.66 42.34
N LYS A 472 -6.51 4.71 42.95
CA LYS A 472 -7.11 5.81 42.20
C LYS A 472 -6.07 6.56 41.35
N ALA A 473 -4.88 6.85 41.90
CA ALA A 473 -3.83 7.53 41.16
C ALA A 473 -3.32 6.72 39.96
N MET A 474 -3.28 5.40 40.07
CA MET A 474 -2.99 4.50 38.97
C MET A 474 -4.14 4.47 37.94
N ALA A 475 -5.39 4.40 38.40
CA ALA A 475 -6.57 4.43 37.54
C ALA A 475 -6.69 5.79 36.78
N ASP A 476 -6.36 6.90 37.44
CA ASP A 476 -6.34 8.23 36.82
C ASP A 476 -5.25 8.34 35.71
N LYS A 477 -4.22 7.48 35.76
CA LYS A 477 -3.22 7.29 34.67
C LYS A 477 -3.68 6.27 33.63
N ALA A 478 -4.93 5.83 33.68
CA ALA A 478 -5.51 4.81 32.81
C ALA A 478 -4.82 3.44 32.91
N LEU A 479 -4.19 3.12 34.03
CA LEU A 479 -3.61 1.81 34.28
C LEU A 479 -4.67 0.78 34.64
N ARG A 480 -4.55 -0.43 34.12
CA ARG A 480 -5.27 -1.60 34.64
C ARG A 480 -4.57 -2.06 35.91
N VAL A 481 -5.27 -1.98 37.04
CA VAL A 481 -4.69 -2.29 38.34
C VAL A 481 -5.14 -3.67 38.81
N LEU A 482 -4.19 -4.50 39.22
CA LEU A 482 -4.44 -5.74 39.97
C LEU A 482 -3.85 -5.63 41.37
N ALA A 483 -4.58 -6.15 42.37
CA ALA A 483 -4.09 -6.32 43.73
C ALA A 483 -3.56 -7.73 43.97
N CYS A 484 -2.56 -7.84 44.81
CA CYS A 484 -2.06 -9.11 45.31
C CYS A 484 -2.16 -9.13 46.83
N ALA A 485 -2.56 -10.27 47.36
CA ALA A 485 -2.52 -10.59 48.77
C ALA A 485 -1.92 -11.98 49.00
N MET A 486 -1.48 -12.26 50.18
CA MET A 486 -0.92 -13.56 50.56
C MET A 486 -1.50 -14.06 51.87
N ARG A 487 -1.37 -15.36 52.14
CA ARG A 487 -1.64 -15.98 53.42
C ARG A 487 -0.68 -17.17 53.65
N THR A 488 -0.18 -17.34 54.82
CA THR A 488 0.68 -18.49 55.21
C THR A 488 -0.15 -19.51 55.97
N TRP A 489 0.15 -20.79 55.72
CA TRP A 489 -0.49 -21.93 56.34
C TRP A 489 0.59 -22.85 56.92
N GLU A 490 0.38 -23.40 58.09
CA GLU A 490 1.34 -24.33 58.72
C GLU A 490 1.42 -25.67 57.97
N SER A 491 0.31 -26.06 57.30
CA SER A 491 0.19 -27.25 56.46
C SER A 491 -0.77 -26.95 55.29
N GLN A 492 -0.81 -27.85 54.31
CA GLN A 492 -1.74 -27.73 53.19
C GLN A 492 -3.19 -27.59 53.72
N PRO A 493 -3.94 -26.57 53.27
CA PRO A 493 -5.34 -26.37 53.64
C PRO A 493 -6.20 -27.61 53.34
N GLU A 494 -7.15 -27.91 54.20
CA GLU A 494 -8.07 -29.06 54.08
C GLU A 494 -8.98 -28.93 52.85
N SER A 495 -9.22 -27.69 52.36
CA SER A 495 -10.05 -27.42 51.20
C SER A 495 -9.40 -26.33 50.32
N SER A 496 -9.50 -26.52 48.98
CA SER A 496 -9.16 -25.50 47.98
C SER A 496 -10.35 -24.64 47.58
N GLU A 497 -11.49 -24.79 48.26
CA GLU A 497 -12.69 -24.01 47.96
C GLU A 497 -12.44 -22.50 48.16
N PRO A 498 -12.85 -21.64 47.20
CA PRO A 498 -12.62 -20.19 47.26
C PRO A 498 -13.07 -19.54 48.56
N GLU A 499 -14.22 -19.95 49.10
CA GLU A 499 -14.79 -19.40 50.32
C GLU A 499 -13.90 -19.65 51.56
N TYR A 500 -13.10 -20.72 51.51
CA TYR A 500 -12.17 -21.06 52.56
C TYR A 500 -10.82 -20.34 52.44
N LEU A 501 -10.33 -20.24 51.22
CA LEU A 501 -9.01 -19.64 50.91
C LEU A 501 -9.05 -18.10 50.92
N GLU A 502 -10.08 -17.50 50.37
CA GLU A 502 -10.10 -16.06 50.02
C GLU A 502 -10.64 -15.16 51.13
N ARG A 503 -10.16 -15.40 52.40
CA ARG A 503 -10.50 -14.59 53.57
C ARG A 503 -9.31 -14.45 54.51
N GLY A 504 -9.30 -13.35 55.25
CA GLY A 504 -8.23 -13.11 56.24
C GLY A 504 -6.87 -12.94 55.60
N LEU A 505 -6.82 -12.34 54.41
CA LEU A 505 -5.63 -12.16 53.61
C LEU A 505 -4.74 -11.04 54.14
N CYS A 506 -3.44 -11.11 53.81
CA CYS A 506 -2.44 -10.08 54.04
C CYS A 506 -2.15 -9.39 52.72
N PHE A 507 -2.43 -8.10 52.61
CA PHE A 507 -2.20 -7.30 51.39
C PHE A 507 -0.69 -7.18 51.12
N VAL A 508 -0.26 -7.49 49.87
CA VAL A 508 1.14 -7.40 49.42
C VAL A 508 1.36 -6.14 48.59
N GLY A 509 0.45 -5.84 47.64
CA GLY A 509 0.60 -4.66 46.79
C GLY A 509 -0.37 -4.57 45.65
N LEU A 510 -0.22 -3.49 44.86
CA LEU A 510 -0.91 -3.24 43.59
C LEU A 510 0.11 -3.25 42.43
N ALA A 511 -0.27 -3.81 41.30
CA ALA A 511 0.47 -3.71 40.05
C ALA A 511 -0.41 -2.97 39.02
N GLY A 512 0.09 -1.85 38.51
CA GLY A 512 -0.52 -1.06 37.47
C GLY A 512 0.10 -1.36 36.13
N MET A 513 -0.70 -1.74 35.14
CA MET A 513 -0.25 -2.15 33.83
C MET A 513 -1.02 -1.43 32.72
N ILE A 514 -0.39 -1.26 31.60
CA ILE A 514 -0.95 -0.63 30.40
C ILE A 514 -0.40 -1.33 29.17
N ASP A 515 -1.13 -1.24 28.07
CA ASP A 515 -0.58 -1.50 26.73
C ASP A 515 0.10 -0.21 26.26
N PRO A 516 1.46 -0.15 26.26
CA PRO A 516 2.17 1.10 26.03
C PRO A 516 2.07 1.56 24.58
N VAL A 517 2.06 2.88 24.40
CA VAL A 517 2.15 3.51 23.09
C VAL A 517 3.46 3.09 22.40
N ARG A 518 3.41 2.88 21.08
CA ARG A 518 4.63 2.66 20.30
C ARG A 518 5.48 3.92 20.27
N PRO A 519 6.80 3.85 20.46
CA PRO A 519 7.68 5.04 20.55
C PRO A 519 7.62 5.96 19.32
N GLU A 520 7.41 5.38 18.12
CA GLU A 520 7.42 6.09 16.85
C GLU A 520 6.12 6.87 16.57
N VAL A 521 5.02 6.47 17.20
CA VAL A 521 3.67 6.97 16.86
C VAL A 521 3.53 8.45 17.19
N LYS A 522 4.11 8.93 18.28
CA LYS A 522 4.04 10.35 18.64
C LYS A 522 4.65 11.24 17.55
N ALA A 523 5.86 10.91 17.10
CA ALA A 523 6.52 11.65 16.02
C ALA A 523 5.72 11.55 14.70
N ALA A 524 5.15 10.38 14.41
CA ALA A 524 4.32 10.19 13.23
C ALA A 524 3.03 11.03 13.27
N ILE A 525 2.38 11.17 14.43
CA ILE A 525 1.22 12.06 14.60
C ILE A 525 1.61 13.53 14.42
N GLU A 526 2.75 13.96 14.98
CA GLU A 526 3.27 15.32 14.76
C GLU A 526 3.54 15.59 13.27
N GLU A 527 4.07 14.61 12.56
CA GLU A 527 4.29 14.70 11.11
C GLU A 527 2.97 14.76 10.33
N CYS A 528 1.96 13.98 10.70
CA CYS A 528 0.61 14.06 10.14
C CYS A 528 0.04 15.49 10.27
N VAL A 529 0.20 16.09 11.44
CA VAL A 529 -0.26 17.47 11.69
C VAL A 529 0.43 18.45 10.77
N GLY A 530 1.76 18.35 10.65
CA GLY A 530 2.56 19.17 9.74
C GLY A 530 2.13 18.99 8.27
N ALA A 531 1.72 17.79 7.92
CA ALA A 531 1.24 17.41 6.60
C ALA A 531 -0.23 17.79 6.32
N GLY A 532 -0.94 18.37 7.29
CA GLY A 532 -2.35 18.72 7.20
C GLY A 532 -3.29 17.52 7.25
N ILE A 533 -2.84 16.41 7.86
CA ILE A 533 -3.58 15.17 8.05
C ILE A 533 -4.06 15.13 9.51
N ARG A 534 -5.31 14.74 9.71
CA ARG A 534 -5.88 14.59 11.04
C ARG A 534 -5.98 13.11 11.40
N ALA A 535 -5.36 12.73 12.49
CA ALA A 535 -5.54 11.42 13.09
C ALA A 535 -6.77 11.43 14.01
N ILE A 536 -7.55 10.35 13.96
CA ILE A 536 -8.74 10.12 14.76
C ILE A 536 -8.60 8.76 15.44
N MET A 537 -8.73 8.71 16.75
CA MET A 537 -8.68 7.47 17.52
C MET A 537 -10.08 6.88 17.64
N ILE A 538 -10.21 5.60 17.30
CA ILE A 538 -11.43 4.82 17.43
C ILE A 538 -11.10 3.56 18.22
N THR A 539 -11.77 3.32 19.38
CA THR A 539 -11.41 2.18 20.25
C THR A 539 -12.61 1.61 20.99
N GLY A 540 -12.54 0.32 21.29
CA GLY A 540 -13.48 -0.34 22.24
C GLY A 540 -13.17 -0.05 23.70
N ASP A 541 -12.04 0.60 24.02
CA ASP A 541 -11.60 0.88 25.40
C ASP A 541 -12.47 1.93 26.11
N HIS A 542 -12.22 2.03 27.43
CA HIS A 542 -12.86 3.05 28.26
C HIS A 542 -12.42 4.46 27.82
N VAL A 543 -13.35 5.43 27.95
CA VAL A 543 -13.11 6.82 27.50
C VAL A 543 -11.90 7.47 28.17
N ASP A 544 -11.69 7.23 29.45
CA ASP A 544 -10.58 7.83 30.22
C ASP A 544 -9.22 7.32 29.70
N THR A 545 -9.13 6.02 29.41
CA THR A 545 -7.93 5.40 28.80
C THR A 545 -7.67 5.98 27.41
N ALA A 546 -8.71 6.07 26.59
CA ALA A 546 -8.60 6.63 25.24
C ALA A 546 -8.17 8.10 25.25
N VAL A 547 -8.74 8.90 26.15
CA VAL A 547 -8.41 10.32 26.33
C VAL A 547 -6.97 10.51 26.81
N ALA A 548 -6.50 9.70 27.78
CA ALA A 548 -5.12 9.77 28.27
C ALA A 548 -4.11 9.51 27.14
N ILE A 549 -4.29 8.44 26.40
CA ILE A 549 -3.42 8.07 25.29
C ILE A 549 -3.51 9.10 24.15
N ALA A 550 -4.71 9.56 23.81
CA ALA A 550 -4.90 10.55 22.75
C ALA A 550 -4.27 11.92 23.07
N LYS A 551 -4.25 12.31 24.35
CA LYS A 551 -3.52 13.50 24.82
C LYS A 551 -2.01 13.32 24.74
N GLU A 552 -1.49 12.18 25.18
CA GLU A 552 -0.07 11.84 25.11
C GLU A 552 0.46 11.88 23.67
N LEU A 553 -0.32 11.36 22.74
CA LEU A 553 -0.01 11.31 21.31
C LEU A 553 -0.26 12.65 20.57
N GLY A 554 -0.97 13.60 21.17
CA GLY A 554 -1.37 14.85 20.52
C GLY A 554 -2.51 14.71 19.51
N ILE A 555 -3.28 13.60 19.54
CA ILE A 555 -4.50 13.39 18.75
C ILE A 555 -5.62 14.26 19.26
N LEU A 556 -5.83 14.27 20.60
CA LEU A 556 -6.83 15.11 21.26
C LEU A 556 -6.20 16.45 21.63
N ARG A 557 -6.61 17.51 20.90
CA ARG A 557 -6.10 18.86 21.07
C ARG A 557 -7.08 19.74 21.82
N GLU A 558 -6.64 20.94 22.20
CA GLU A 558 -7.50 21.93 22.82
C GLU A 558 -8.64 22.31 21.87
N GLY A 559 -9.87 22.17 22.36
CA GLY A 559 -11.10 22.37 21.57
C GLY A 559 -11.65 21.10 20.90
N ASP A 560 -10.90 20.00 20.85
CA ASP A 560 -11.40 18.70 20.36
C ASP A 560 -12.17 17.95 21.45
N ARG A 561 -13.09 17.09 21.03
CA ARG A 561 -13.97 16.30 21.92
C ARG A 561 -13.62 14.81 21.84
N ALA A 562 -13.85 14.14 22.95
CA ALA A 562 -13.95 12.70 23.05
C ALA A 562 -15.41 12.33 23.34
N ILE A 563 -15.94 11.31 22.67
CA ILE A 563 -17.29 10.80 22.91
C ILE A 563 -17.31 9.27 23.00
N THR A 564 -18.35 8.74 23.63
CA THR A 564 -18.57 7.29 23.70
C THR A 564 -19.46 6.78 22.56
N GLY A 565 -19.43 5.46 22.29
CA GLY A 565 -20.34 4.83 21.33
C GLY A 565 -21.81 5.01 21.68
N SER A 566 -22.17 5.04 22.99
CA SER A 566 -23.53 5.32 23.43
C SER A 566 -23.97 6.76 23.11
N GLU A 567 -23.11 7.75 23.31
CA GLU A 567 -23.39 9.14 22.91
C GLU A 567 -23.53 9.24 21.39
N LEU A 568 -22.67 8.55 20.63
CA LEU A 568 -22.76 8.50 19.17
C LEU A 568 -24.05 7.84 18.68
N SER A 569 -24.51 6.77 19.33
CA SER A 569 -25.79 6.12 19.02
C SER A 569 -27.01 7.01 19.33
N ALA A 570 -26.91 7.85 20.34
CA ALA A 570 -27.97 8.79 20.73
C ALA A 570 -28.11 10.01 19.79
N MET A 571 -27.05 10.32 19.02
CA MET A 571 -27.06 11.43 18.06
C MET A 571 -27.77 11.02 16.76
N SER A 572 -28.63 11.87 16.25
CA SER A 572 -29.17 11.76 14.89
C SER A 572 -28.06 11.97 13.85
N ASP A 573 -28.26 11.55 12.60
CA ASP A 573 -27.29 11.75 11.53
C ASP A 573 -27.04 13.24 11.27
N GLU A 574 -28.09 14.07 11.33
CA GLU A 574 -27.96 15.52 11.15
C GLU A 574 -27.16 16.20 12.27
N GLU A 575 -27.31 15.73 13.52
CA GLU A 575 -26.55 16.22 14.66
C GLU A 575 -25.08 15.78 14.55
N PHE A 576 -24.83 14.55 14.15
CA PHE A 576 -23.49 14.02 13.95
C PHE A 576 -22.76 14.76 12.83
N GLU A 577 -23.43 15.01 11.70
CA GLU A 577 -22.85 15.79 10.58
C GLU A 577 -22.41 17.20 10.98
N LYS A 578 -23.06 17.81 11.97
CA LYS A 578 -22.67 19.14 12.47
C LYS A 578 -21.47 19.09 13.43
N GLN A 579 -21.28 17.97 14.14
CA GLN A 579 -20.34 17.88 15.26
C GLN A 579 -19.09 17.02 14.97
N PHE A 580 -19.12 16.03 14.03
CA PHE A 580 -18.04 15.06 13.82
C PHE A 580 -16.67 15.72 13.62
N ARG A 581 -16.62 16.92 13.04
CA ARG A 581 -15.35 17.63 12.81
C ARG A 581 -14.66 18.08 14.11
N SER A 582 -15.39 18.21 15.21
CA SER A 582 -14.83 18.56 16.52
C SER A 582 -14.44 17.35 17.36
N ILE A 583 -14.69 16.14 16.88
CA ILE A 583 -14.44 14.91 17.61
C ILE A 583 -13.19 14.25 17.08
N SER A 584 -12.21 13.98 17.96
CA SER A 584 -10.95 13.30 17.64
C SER A 584 -10.84 11.91 18.28
N VAL A 585 -11.69 11.60 19.28
CA VAL A 585 -11.64 10.31 20.00
C VAL A 585 -13.04 9.74 20.13
N TYR A 586 -13.17 8.49 19.73
CA TYR A 586 -14.39 7.69 19.87
C TYR A 586 -14.06 6.46 20.71
N ALA A 587 -14.64 6.34 21.90
CA ALA A 587 -14.40 5.28 22.86
C ALA A 587 -15.61 4.36 23.03
N ARG A 588 -15.40 3.10 23.42
CA ARG A 588 -16.46 2.07 23.55
C ARG A 588 -17.37 1.97 22.32
N VAL A 589 -16.76 2.00 21.13
CA VAL A 589 -17.47 1.91 19.88
C VAL A 589 -17.74 0.46 19.47
N GLN A 590 -18.82 0.26 18.73
CA GLN A 590 -19.19 -0.99 18.07
C GLN A 590 -18.85 -0.91 16.57
N PRO A 591 -18.85 -2.02 15.83
CA PRO A 591 -18.50 -2.05 14.40
C PRO A 591 -19.30 -1.07 13.54
N GLU A 592 -20.61 -0.93 13.80
CA GLU A 592 -21.48 -0.01 13.06
C GLU A 592 -21.06 1.44 13.24
N HIS A 593 -20.58 1.78 14.44
CA HIS A 593 -20.07 3.13 14.74
C HIS A 593 -18.82 3.45 13.90
N LYS A 594 -17.90 2.49 13.74
CA LYS A 594 -16.69 2.67 12.92
C LYS A 594 -17.07 3.02 11.48
N THR A 595 -18.01 2.30 10.90
CA THR A 595 -18.51 2.55 9.54
C THR A 595 -19.19 3.91 9.42
N ARG A 596 -20.01 4.30 10.42
CA ARG A 596 -20.68 5.60 10.47
C ARG A 596 -19.68 6.76 10.50
N ILE A 597 -18.63 6.65 11.31
CA ILE A 597 -17.57 7.65 11.42
C ILE A 597 -16.84 7.83 10.08
N VAL A 598 -16.41 6.74 9.47
CA VAL A 598 -15.71 6.73 8.17
C VAL A 598 -16.59 7.38 7.09
N ASN A 599 -17.85 6.97 7.02
CA ASN A 599 -18.79 7.50 6.02
C ASN A 599 -19.08 8.99 6.19
N ALA A 600 -19.11 9.51 7.42
CA ALA A 600 -19.30 10.94 7.69
C ALA A 600 -18.12 11.76 7.12
N TRP A 601 -16.88 11.32 7.35
CA TRP A 601 -15.70 12.00 6.81
C TRP A 601 -15.65 11.93 5.27
N ARG A 602 -15.92 10.76 4.68
CA ARG A 602 -16.00 10.58 3.22
C ARG A 602 -17.12 11.38 2.60
N GLY A 603 -18.30 11.36 3.18
CA GLY A 603 -19.46 12.15 2.72
C GLY A 603 -19.19 13.65 2.71
N ALA A 604 -18.38 14.14 3.64
CA ALA A 604 -17.89 15.51 3.67
C ALA A 604 -16.80 15.81 2.63
N GLY A 605 -16.38 14.83 1.84
CA GLY A 605 -15.40 14.97 0.76
C GLY A 605 -13.92 14.85 1.16
N PHE A 606 -13.65 14.33 2.38
CA PHE A 606 -12.30 14.06 2.84
C PHE A 606 -11.83 12.66 2.43
N VAL A 607 -10.61 12.56 1.95
CA VAL A 607 -9.96 11.25 1.71
C VAL A 607 -9.61 10.63 3.05
N THR A 608 -10.28 9.51 3.37
CA THR A 608 -10.27 8.88 4.68
C THR A 608 -9.63 7.50 4.61
N ALA A 609 -8.60 7.28 5.45
CA ALA A 609 -8.04 5.97 5.72
C ALA A 609 -8.66 5.37 7.00
N MET A 610 -8.83 4.04 7.04
CA MET A 610 -9.31 3.31 8.21
C MET A 610 -8.45 2.10 8.47
N THR A 611 -7.96 1.96 9.72
CA THR A 611 -7.19 0.78 10.15
C THR A 611 -8.04 -0.17 10.97
N GLY A 612 -7.73 -1.46 10.92
CA GLY A 612 -8.33 -2.45 11.80
C GLY A 612 -7.68 -3.82 11.67
N ASP A 613 -7.91 -4.67 12.65
CA ASP A 613 -7.32 -6.02 12.75
C ASP A 613 -8.38 -7.13 12.84
N GLY A 614 -9.57 -6.84 13.33
CA GLY A 614 -10.63 -7.81 13.56
C GLY A 614 -11.66 -7.93 12.42
N VAL A 615 -12.37 -9.05 12.38
CA VAL A 615 -13.50 -9.28 11.47
C VAL A 615 -14.51 -8.13 11.53
N ASN A 616 -14.70 -7.59 12.74
CA ASN A 616 -15.62 -6.47 13.02
C ASN A 616 -15.21 -5.15 12.33
N ASP A 617 -13.96 -5.04 11.90
CA ASP A 617 -13.43 -3.84 11.23
C ASP A 617 -13.57 -3.92 9.70
N ALA A 618 -13.76 -5.10 9.15
CA ALA A 618 -13.81 -5.30 7.71
C ALA A 618 -14.82 -4.39 6.99
N PRO A 619 -16.05 -4.16 7.49
CA PRO A 619 -17.00 -3.25 6.85
C PRO A 619 -16.49 -1.80 6.82
N SER A 620 -15.86 -1.32 7.89
CA SER A 620 -15.32 0.05 7.98
C SER A 620 -14.07 0.22 7.12
N ILE A 621 -13.19 -0.78 7.07
CA ILE A 621 -12.01 -0.83 6.19
C ILE A 621 -12.45 -0.78 4.72
N LYS A 622 -13.42 -1.60 4.32
CA LYS A 622 -13.96 -1.63 2.96
C LYS A 622 -14.67 -0.34 2.58
N SER A 623 -15.30 0.34 3.54
CA SER A 623 -16.01 1.60 3.29
C SER A 623 -15.09 2.81 3.21
N ALA A 624 -13.84 2.74 3.67
CA ALA A 624 -12.86 3.80 3.58
C ALA A 624 -12.39 4.04 2.12
N ASP A 625 -11.76 5.20 1.87
CA ASP A 625 -11.07 5.44 0.60
C ASP A 625 -9.74 4.68 0.54
N ILE A 626 -9.19 4.37 1.72
CA ILE A 626 -7.97 3.58 1.91
C ILE A 626 -8.22 2.64 3.09
N GLY A 627 -8.47 1.38 2.81
CA GLY A 627 -8.55 0.33 3.82
C GLY A 627 -7.16 -0.15 4.21
N VAL A 628 -6.85 -0.17 5.51
CA VAL A 628 -5.55 -0.58 6.05
C VAL A 628 -5.73 -1.76 7.00
N GLY A 629 -5.22 -2.92 6.63
CA GLY A 629 -5.23 -4.14 7.44
C GLY A 629 -3.92 -4.32 8.21
N MET A 630 -3.99 -4.94 9.39
CA MET A 630 -2.81 -5.35 10.15
C MET A 630 -2.23 -6.63 9.57
N GLY A 631 -0.91 -6.76 9.51
CA GLY A 631 -0.22 -7.92 8.94
C GLY A 631 0.03 -9.02 9.95
N ILE A 632 0.34 -8.66 11.20
CA ILE A 632 0.65 -9.59 12.29
C ILE A 632 -0.62 -9.99 13.02
N THR A 633 -1.35 -9.00 13.58
CA THR A 633 -2.57 -9.24 14.38
C THR A 633 -3.83 -9.33 13.54
N GLY A 634 -3.79 -8.86 12.30
CA GLY A 634 -4.96 -8.79 11.43
C GLY A 634 -5.44 -10.16 10.97
N THR A 635 -6.76 -10.34 10.97
CA THR A 635 -7.42 -11.53 10.41
C THR A 635 -7.30 -11.53 8.88
N ASP A 636 -7.45 -12.69 8.27
CA ASP A 636 -7.43 -12.81 6.81
C ASP A 636 -8.55 -12.00 6.16
N VAL A 637 -9.68 -11.86 6.84
CA VAL A 637 -10.80 -11.01 6.39
C VAL A 637 -10.37 -9.57 6.23
N THR A 638 -9.73 -8.99 7.24
CA THR A 638 -9.24 -7.61 7.18
C THR A 638 -8.17 -7.43 6.13
N LYS A 639 -7.23 -8.38 6.03
CA LYS A 639 -6.20 -8.39 4.99
C LYS A 639 -6.81 -8.44 3.59
N ASN A 640 -7.87 -9.24 3.38
CA ASN A 640 -8.50 -9.42 2.07
C ASN A 640 -9.28 -8.20 1.59
N VAL A 641 -9.95 -7.47 2.48
CA VAL A 641 -10.71 -6.27 2.12
C VAL A 641 -9.83 -5.01 2.07
N ALA A 642 -8.64 -5.04 2.69
CA ALA A 642 -7.74 -3.91 2.76
C ALA A 642 -7.09 -3.59 1.41
N ASP A 643 -6.84 -2.32 1.17
CA ASP A 643 -6.05 -1.81 0.04
C ASP A 643 -4.54 -1.85 0.32
N MET A 644 -4.18 -1.78 1.61
CA MET A 644 -2.80 -1.84 2.10
C MET A 644 -2.75 -2.69 3.38
N VAL A 645 -1.69 -3.47 3.55
CA VAL A 645 -1.42 -4.27 4.75
C VAL A 645 -0.11 -3.81 5.38
N LEU A 646 -0.12 -3.58 6.70
CA LEU A 646 1.07 -3.19 7.46
C LEU A 646 1.78 -4.45 7.99
N ALA A 647 2.94 -4.77 7.46
CA ALA A 647 3.70 -5.95 7.89
C ALA A 647 4.20 -5.87 9.35
N ASP A 648 4.23 -4.69 9.94
CA ASP A 648 4.69 -4.39 11.30
C ASP A 648 3.60 -3.88 12.25
N ASP A 649 2.35 -3.81 11.78
CA ASP A 649 1.19 -3.28 12.50
C ASP A 649 1.41 -1.87 13.08
N ASN A 650 2.27 -1.04 12.46
CA ASN A 650 2.70 0.23 13.02
C ASN A 650 2.05 1.42 12.32
N PHE A 651 1.42 2.32 13.08
CA PHE A 651 0.84 3.56 12.55
C PHE A 651 1.85 4.43 11.79
N ALA A 652 3.12 4.47 12.24
CA ALA A 652 4.17 5.24 11.57
C ALA A 652 4.41 4.78 10.13
N THR A 653 4.19 3.50 9.84
CA THR A 653 4.27 2.95 8.49
C THR A 653 3.21 3.53 7.56
N ILE A 654 2.01 3.85 8.07
CA ILE A 654 0.96 4.54 7.29
C ILE A 654 1.46 5.93 6.86
N VAL A 655 2.08 6.66 7.79
CA VAL A 655 2.61 8.01 7.52
C VAL A 655 3.73 7.95 6.48
N GLY A 656 4.63 6.98 6.59
CA GLY A 656 5.65 6.71 5.58
C GLY A 656 5.07 6.32 4.21
N ALA A 657 3.95 5.59 4.19
CA ALA A 657 3.26 5.25 2.95
C ALA A 657 2.58 6.49 2.31
N VAL A 658 2.05 7.42 3.12
CA VAL A 658 1.52 8.70 2.63
C VAL A 658 2.63 9.56 2.03
N GLU A 659 3.79 9.66 2.68
CA GLU A 659 4.98 10.34 2.15
C GLU A 659 5.36 9.78 0.78
N GLU A 660 5.45 8.46 0.68
CA GLU A 660 5.80 7.77 -0.56
C GLU A 660 4.74 7.96 -1.65
N GLY A 661 3.45 7.91 -1.31
CA GLY A 661 2.35 8.20 -2.24
C GLY A 661 2.42 9.62 -2.81
N ARG A 662 2.74 10.61 -1.98
CA ARG A 662 2.98 12.00 -2.40
C ARG A 662 4.20 12.10 -3.32
N ARG A 663 5.30 11.40 -3.00
CA ARG A 663 6.51 11.36 -3.82
C ARG A 663 6.24 10.77 -5.20
N ILE A 664 5.54 9.63 -5.26
CA ILE A 664 5.18 8.96 -6.50
C ILE A 664 4.38 9.91 -7.38
N TYR A 665 3.34 10.53 -6.82
CA TYR A 665 2.51 11.48 -7.57
C TYR A 665 3.29 12.69 -8.07
N ASP A 666 4.16 13.29 -7.23
CA ASP A 666 5.02 14.40 -7.64
C ASP A 666 5.96 13.99 -8.78
N ASN A 667 6.56 12.80 -8.73
CA ASN A 667 7.45 12.30 -9.76
C ASN A 667 6.72 12.00 -11.07
N ILE A 668 5.50 11.45 -10.99
CA ILE A 668 4.64 11.28 -12.16
C ILE A 668 4.34 12.66 -12.79
N ARG A 669 4.01 13.67 -12.01
CA ARG A 669 3.78 15.03 -12.52
C ARG A 669 5.01 15.64 -13.16
N LYS A 670 6.20 15.42 -12.59
CA LYS A 670 7.49 15.87 -13.17
C LYS A 670 7.71 15.25 -14.55
N ALA A 671 7.51 13.94 -14.66
CA ALA A 671 7.65 13.22 -15.92
C ALA A 671 6.60 13.67 -16.96
N ILE A 672 5.33 13.85 -16.55
CA ILE A 672 4.26 14.35 -17.44
C ILE A 672 4.60 15.76 -17.94
N GLN A 673 5.00 16.67 -17.05
CA GLN A 673 5.33 18.05 -17.44
C GLN A 673 6.53 18.06 -18.37
N PHE A 674 7.53 17.24 -18.14
CA PHE A 674 8.71 17.10 -18.99
C PHE A 674 8.30 16.65 -20.40
N LEU A 675 7.64 15.50 -20.52
CA LEU A 675 7.23 14.93 -21.81
C LEU A 675 6.29 15.85 -22.59
N LEU A 676 5.28 16.43 -21.94
CA LEU A 676 4.37 17.35 -22.63
C LEU A 676 5.05 18.67 -23.02
N GLY A 677 6.02 19.14 -22.26
CA GLY A 677 6.83 20.32 -22.58
C GLY A 677 7.70 20.09 -23.78
N SER A 678 8.35 18.93 -23.88
CA SER A 678 9.16 18.49 -25.02
C SER A 678 8.31 18.40 -26.28
N ASN A 679 7.25 17.61 -26.26
CA ASN A 679 6.36 17.49 -27.43
C ASN A 679 5.76 18.82 -27.88
N MET A 680 5.46 19.74 -26.95
CA MET A 680 5.00 21.08 -27.30
C MET A 680 6.08 21.86 -28.04
N SER A 681 7.36 21.73 -27.66
CA SER A 681 8.48 22.40 -28.35
C SER A 681 8.66 21.90 -29.79
N GLU A 682 8.55 20.58 -29.97
CA GLU A 682 8.61 19.95 -31.29
C GLU A 682 7.47 20.42 -32.20
N VAL A 683 6.23 20.37 -31.70
CA VAL A 683 5.04 20.80 -32.43
C VAL A 683 5.15 22.25 -32.85
N ILE A 684 5.54 23.17 -31.95
CA ILE A 684 5.69 24.60 -32.25
C ILE A 684 6.79 24.81 -33.28
N SER A 685 7.93 24.13 -33.14
CA SER A 685 9.08 24.28 -34.04
C SER A 685 8.71 23.85 -35.48
N ILE A 686 8.07 22.69 -35.61
CA ILE A 686 7.61 22.19 -36.94
C ILE A 686 6.52 23.09 -37.53
N PHE A 687 5.56 23.49 -36.69
CA PHE A 687 4.47 24.36 -37.14
C PHE A 687 5.00 25.69 -37.68
N VAL A 688 5.89 26.36 -36.94
CA VAL A 688 6.49 27.63 -37.37
C VAL A 688 7.33 27.45 -38.63
N ALA A 689 8.22 26.43 -38.66
CA ALA A 689 9.05 26.14 -39.82
C ALA A 689 8.20 25.87 -41.07
N THR A 690 7.12 25.10 -40.93
CA THR A 690 6.18 24.80 -42.04
C THR A 690 5.49 26.06 -42.57
N ILE A 691 5.01 26.95 -41.67
CA ILE A 691 4.43 28.23 -42.09
C ILE A 691 5.46 29.11 -42.78
N MET A 692 6.69 29.13 -42.31
CA MET A 692 7.79 29.88 -42.90
C MET A 692 8.31 29.25 -44.22
N GLY A 693 8.09 27.97 -44.44
CA GLY A 693 8.34 27.24 -45.69
C GLY A 693 9.69 26.52 -45.79
N PHE A 694 10.18 26.06 -44.66
CA PHE A 694 11.36 25.21 -44.61
C PHE A 694 11.13 23.98 -43.71
N VAL A 695 11.96 22.96 -43.84
CA VAL A 695 11.90 21.75 -43.04
C VAL A 695 12.96 21.85 -41.96
N ILE A 696 12.56 21.93 -40.70
CA ILE A 696 13.48 22.06 -39.59
C ILE A 696 13.96 20.69 -39.09
N LEU A 697 13.06 19.72 -38.96
CA LEU A 697 13.30 18.35 -38.50
C LEU A 697 12.49 17.36 -39.34
N LYS A 698 13.03 16.18 -39.59
CA LYS A 698 12.35 15.05 -40.24
C LYS A 698 11.67 14.15 -39.20
N PRO A 699 10.68 13.29 -39.59
CA PRO A 699 10.05 12.34 -38.66
C PRO A 699 11.05 11.47 -37.89
N VAL A 700 12.12 11.03 -38.52
CA VAL A 700 13.16 10.20 -37.92
C VAL A 700 13.91 10.89 -36.80
N HIS A 701 14.11 12.21 -36.92
CA HIS A 701 14.76 13.02 -35.88
C HIS A 701 13.89 13.08 -34.61
N LEU A 702 12.58 13.27 -34.78
CA LEU A 702 11.62 13.34 -33.67
C LEU A 702 11.48 12.00 -32.97
N LEU A 703 11.45 10.91 -33.74
CA LEU A 703 11.45 9.56 -33.14
C LEU A 703 12.70 9.30 -32.30
N TRP A 704 13.87 9.78 -32.74
CA TRP A 704 15.10 9.69 -31.98
C TRP A 704 15.00 10.49 -30.69
N ILE A 705 14.51 11.71 -30.76
CA ILE A 705 14.35 12.61 -29.63
C ILE A 705 13.42 11.95 -28.59
N ASN A 706 12.22 11.59 -28.98
CA ASN A 706 11.23 10.97 -28.12
C ASN A 706 11.72 9.69 -27.44
N LEU A 707 12.47 8.85 -28.18
CA LEU A 707 12.98 7.58 -27.66
C LEU A 707 14.20 7.76 -26.75
N VAL A 708 15.17 8.59 -27.16
CA VAL A 708 16.51 8.65 -26.52
C VAL A 708 16.60 9.82 -25.54
N THR A 709 16.16 11.01 -25.93
CA THR A 709 16.32 12.20 -25.09
C THR A 709 15.16 12.42 -24.12
N ASP A 710 13.99 11.85 -24.39
CA ASP A 710 12.80 12.03 -23.57
C ASP A 710 12.50 10.82 -22.66
N CYS A 711 12.42 9.62 -23.25
CA CYS A 711 11.94 8.45 -22.53
C CYS A 711 12.86 8.05 -21.35
N PHE A 712 14.19 8.04 -21.56
CA PHE A 712 15.14 7.68 -20.50
C PHE A 712 15.22 8.70 -19.36
N PRO A 713 15.29 10.03 -19.62
CA PRO A 713 15.21 11.03 -18.57
C PRO A 713 13.87 11.04 -17.83
N ALA A 714 12.74 10.83 -18.53
CA ALA A 714 11.41 10.73 -17.90
C ALA A 714 11.33 9.56 -16.91
N LEU A 715 11.85 8.39 -17.27
CA LEU A 715 11.97 7.24 -16.37
C LEU A 715 12.86 7.55 -15.16
N ALA A 716 13.98 8.24 -15.38
CA ALA A 716 14.89 8.63 -14.32
C ALA A 716 14.29 9.66 -13.35
N LEU A 717 13.44 10.57 -13.85
CA LEU A 717 12.66 11.50 -13.03
C LEU A 717 11.67 10.76 -12.12
N GLY A 718 11.14 9.63 -12.56
CA GLY A 718 10.31 8.74 -11.74
C GLY A 718 11.02 8.19 -10.50
N MET A 719 12.35 8.14 -10.50
CA MET A 719 13.19 7.69 -9.39
C MET A 719 13.65 8.84 -8.47
N GLU A 720 13.17 10.07 -8.66
CA GLU A 720 13.57 11.22 -7.86
C GLU A 720 13.17 11.03 -6.39
N ARG A 721 14.01 11.53 -5.47
CA ARG A 721 13.74 11.47 -4.03
C ARG A 721 12.62 12.42 -3.63
N ALA A 722 11.99 12.14 -2.48
CA ALA A 722 11.03 13.07 -1.89
C ALA A 722 11.69 14.43 -1.60
N GLU A 723 10.97 15.51 -1.89
CA GLU A 723 11.42 16.85 -1.51
C GLU A 723 11.24 17.02 0.00
N GLY A 724 12.22 17.68 0.68
CA GLY A 724 12.24 17.78 2.14
C GLY A 724 11.04 18.50 2.79
N ASN A 725 10.17 19.11 1.99
CA ASN A 725 8.94 19.76 2.43
C ASN A 725 7.67 18.96 2.11
N ILE A 726 7.78 17.72 1.61
CA ILE A 726 6.62 16.96 1.11
C ILE A 726 5.57 16.71 2.19
N MET A 727 6.02 16.46 3.44
CA MET A 727 5.17 16.26 4.62
C MET A 727 4.87 17.58 5.38
N ARG A 728 5.19 18.73 4.80
CA ARG A 728 4.78 20.05 5.28
C ARG A 728 3.74 20.72 4.39
N ARG A 729 3.41 20.07 3.26
CA ARG A 729 2.38 20.53 2.33
C ARG A 729 1.01 19.98 2.74
N LYS A 730 -0.05 20.78 2.57
CA LYS A 730 -1.43 20.33 2.74
C LYS A 730 -1.76 19.22 1.73
N PRO A 731 -2.66 18.28 2.08
CA PRO A 731 -3.10 17.23 1.17
C PRO A 731 -3.74 17.82 -0.08
N ARG A 732 -3.50 17.19 -1.20
CA ARG A 732 -4.11 17.53 -2.49
C ARG A 732 -5.59 17.13 -2.48
N PRO A 733 -6.50 17.96 -3.03
CA PRO A 733 -7.87 17.53 -3.25
C PRO A 733 -7.92 16.33 -4.21
N ALA A 734 -8.67 15.26 -3.87
CA ALA A 734 -8.77 14.06 -4.70
C ALA A 734 -9.28 14.34 -6.15
N LYS A 735 -10.13 15.36 -6.31
CA LYS A 735 -10.69 15.78 -7.61
C LYS A 735 -9.75 16.70 -8.42
N ALA A 736 -8.59 17.08 -7.88
CA ALA A 736 -7.66 17.94 -8.58
C ALA A 736 -7.19 17.30 -9.91
N GLY A 737 -7.27 18.05 -10.99
CA GLY A 737 -6.79 17.61 -12.31
C GLY A 737 -5.26 17.51 -12.34
N ILE A 738 -4.69 16.79 -13.32
CA ILE A 738 -3.25 16.66 -13.53
C ILE A 738 -2.59 18.04 -13.72
N PHE A 739 -3.25 18.94 -14.44
CA PHE A 739 -2.78 20.30 -14.72
C PHE A 739 -2.95 21.29 -13.56
N ALA A 740 -3.44 20.86 -12.40
CA ALA A 740 -3.59 21.73 -11.24
C ALA A 740 -2.25 22.36 -10.81
N GLY A 741 -2.31 23.54 -10.19
CA GLY A 741 -1.11 24.24 -9.69
C GLY A 741 -0.27 24.93 -10.79
N GLY A 742 -0.87 25.28 -11.92
CA GLY A 742 -0.23 26.07 -13.00
C GLY A 742 0.60 25.26 -14.00
N MET A 743 0.54 23.90 -13.95
CA MET A 743 1.32 23.04 -14.86
C MET A 743 1.05 23.34 -16.34
N GLY A 744 -0.20 23.63 -16.73
CA GLY A 744 -0.50 23.97 -18.11
C GLY A 744 0.23 25.21 -18.62
N PHE A 745 0.35 26.26 -17.80
CA PHE A 745 1.16 27.43 -18.12
C PHE A 745 2.64 27.07 -18.21
N ASP A 746 3.14 26.23 -17.28
CA ASP A 746 4.54 25.82 -17.28
C ASP A 746 4.90 25.04 -18.56
N ILE A 747 4.05 24.11 -19.00
CA ILE A 747 4.22 23.36 -20.26
C ILE A 747 4.24 24.32 -21.45
N ALA A 748 3.29 25.27 -21.50
CA ALA A 748 3.18 26.18 -22.62
C ALA A 748 4.41 27.10 -22.76
N TYR A 749 4.86 27.75 -21.67
CA TYR A 749 6.02 28.64 -21.76
C TYR A 749 7.33 27.87 -21.97
N GLN A 750 7.48 26.68 -21.35
CA GLN A 750 8.69 25.85 -21.47
C GLN A 750 8.82 25.32 -22.91
N GLY A 751 7.75 24.77 -23.47
CA GLY A 751 7.73 24.32 -24.86
C GLY A 751 7.98 25.44 -25.86
N THR A 752 7.35 26.61 -25.65
CA THR A 752 7.60 27.79 -26.50
C THR A 752 9.05 28.27 -26.39
N LEU A 753 9.63 28.31 -25.18
CA LEU A 753 11.02 28.71 -24.98
C LEU A 753 11.98 27.77 -25.75
N VAL A 754 11.83 26.47 -25.62
CA VAL A 754 12.69 25.50 -26.31
C VAL A 754 12.50 25.64 -27.82
N ALA A 755 11.27 25.77 -28.32
CA ALA A 755 11.01 25.97 -29.76
C ALA A 755 11.73 27.23 -30.29
N LEU A 756 11.70 28.35 -29.56
CA LEU A 756 12.41 29.56 -29.94
C LEU A 756 13.92 29.37 -30.00
N LEU A 757 14.50 28.64 -29.03
CA LEU A 757 15.93 28.31 -29.03
C LEU A 757 16.33 27.43 -30.22
N VAL A 758 15.50 26.46 -30.56
CA VAL A 758 15.71 25.54 -31.68
C VAL A 758 15.63 26.30 -33.02
N LEU A 759 14.62 27.16 -33.19
CA LEU A 759 14.52 28.01 -34.38
C LEU A 759 15.71 28.97 -34.49
N ALA A 760 16.12 29.60 -33.39
CA ALA A 760 17.31 30.45 -33.38
C ALA A 760 18.56 29.68 -33.80
N SER A 761 18.75 28.46 -33.26
CA SER A 761 19.87 27.60 -33.65
C SER A 761 19.85 27.20 -35.13
N TYR A 762 18.66 26.89 -35.66
CA TYR A 762 18.52 26.63 -37.09
C TYR A 762 19.01 27.80 -37.97
N PHE A 763 18.57 29.03 -37.67
CA PHE A 763 18.97 30.21 -38.44
C PHE A 763 20.46 30.55 -38.20
N VAL A 764 21.04 30.30 -37.06
CA VAL A 764 22.48 30.46 -36.84
C VAL A 764 23.26 29.45 -37.70
N GLY A 765 22.84 28.20 -37.76
CA GLY A 765 23.45 27.18 -38.62
C GLY A 765 23.32 27.56 -40.12
N HIS A 766 22.13 28.00 -40.52
CA HIS A 766 21.93 28.49 -41.90
C HIS A 766 22.82 29.68 -42.26
N PHE A 767 23.01 30.62 -41.32
CA PHE A 767 23.92 31.74 -41.54
C PHE A 767 25.39 31.30 -41.61
N ILE A 768 25.81 30.34 -40.84
CA ILE A 768 27.18 29.83 -40.92
C ILE A 768 27.42 29.09 -42.23
N GLU A 769 26.47 28.30 -42.70
CA GLU A 769 26.52 27.58 -43.97
C GLU A 769 26.52 28.50 -45.19
N THR A 770 25.64 29.52 -45.22
CA THR A 770 25.38 30.30 -46.42
C THR A 770 25.84 31.76 -46.37
N GLY A 771 26.21 32.26 -45.20
CA GLY A 771 26.55 33.67 -44.97
C GLY A 771 25.36 34.66 -45.08
N THR A 772 24.15 34.16 -45.13
CA THR A 772 22.91 34.96 -45.33
C THR A 772 21.82 34.53 -44.32
N TRP A 773 20.99 35.49 -43.93
CA TRP A 773 19.79 35.24 -43.09
C TRP A 773 18.57 34.98 -44.02
N ALA A 774 18.59 33.93 -44.80
CA ALA A 774 17.48 33.59 -45.67
C ALA A 774 16.56 32.52 -45.03
N ILE A 775 15.30 32.46 -45.43
CA ILE A 775 14.34 31.47 -44.97
C ILE A 775 14.28 30.38 -46.05
N THR A 776 15.25 29.49 -46.00
CA THR A 776 15.39 28.37 -46.96
C THR A 776 15.82 27.11 -46.18
N ASN A 777 15.76 25.94 -46.82
CA ASN A 777 16.28 24.71 -46.25
C ASN A 777 17.82 24.80 -46.09
N SER A 778 18.31 24.36 -44.92
CA SER A 778 19.74 24.32 -44.56
C SER A 778 20.04 22.97 -43.95
N ALA A 779 21.11 22.34 -44.37
CA ALA A 779 21.52 21.05 -43.82
C ALA A 779 22.22 21.22 -42.47
N ASP A 780 23.11 22.22 -42.36
CA ASP A 780 23.76 22.55 -41.08
C ASP A 780 22.74 23.12 -40.05
N GLY A 781 21.79 23.93 -40.54
CA GLY A 781 20.67 24.43 -39.76
C GLY A 781 19.84 23.28 -39.15
N THR A 782 19.53 22.23 -39.93
CA THR A 782 18.79 21.05 -39.45
C THR A 782 19.59 20.29 -38.41
N THR A 783 20.90 20.06 -38.62
CA THR A 783 21.76 19.36 -37.68
C THR A 783 21.91 20.13 -36.36
N MET A 784 22.13 21.49 -36.45
CA MET A 784 22.20 22.32 -35.28
C MET A 784 20.87 22.42 -34.52
N ALA A 785 19.74 22.45 -35.20
CA ALA A 785 18.41 22.44 -34.60
C ALA A 785 18.18 21.14 -33.82
N PHE A 786 18.55 20.00 -34.38
CA PHE A 786 18.45 18.69 -33.73
C PHE A 786 19.31 18.60 -32.47
N LEU A 787 20.59 19.02 -32.56
CA LEU A 787 21.51 19.06 -31.43
C LEU A 787 20.99 19.97 -30.29
N THR A 788 20.50 21.17 -30.66
CA THR A 788 19.95 22.14 -29.72
C THR A 788 18.72 21.61 -29.03
N MET A 789 17.77 21.00 -29.76
CA MET A 789 16.55 20.43 -29.19
C MET A 789 16.90 19.30 -28.21
N SER A 790 17.70 18.34 -28.64
CA SER A 790 18.16 17.23 -27.78
C SER A 790 18.85 17.73 -26.51
N MET A 791 19.75 18.73 -26.62
CA MET A 791 20.45 19.27 -25.48
C MET A 791 19.52 20.08 -24.55
N ALA A 792 18.59 20.87 -25.11
CA ALA A 792 17.63 21.64 -24.35
C ALA A 792 16.72 20.71 -23.53
N GLU A 793 16.26 19.59 -24.11
CA GLU A 793 15.43 18.62 -23.44
C GLU A 793 16.20 17.87 -22.35
N ILE A 794 17.40 17.39 -22.62
CA ILE A 794 18.25 16.80 -21.59
C ILE A 794 18.48 17.78 -20.42
N CYS A 795 18.81 19.04 -20.71
CA CYS A 795 18.97 20.08 -19.67
C CYS A 795 17.64 20.35 -18.95
N HIS A 796 16.52 20.37 -19.68
CA HIS A 796 15.20 20.57 -19.11
C HIS A 796 14.80 19.45 -18.17
N SER A 797 15.22 18.22 -18.43
CA SER A 797 15.00 17.08 -17.49
C SER A 797 15.61 17.36 -16.10
N PHE A 798 16.75 18.04 -16.02
CA PHE A 798 17.32 18.48 -14.75
C PHE A 798 16.46 19.55 -14.08
N ASN A 799 15.90 20.52 -14.84
CA ASN A 799 14.94 21.46 -14.28
C ASN A 799 13.73 20.78 -13.67
N MET A 800 13.27 19.66 -14.26
CA MET A 800 12.11 18.91 -13.80
C MET A 800 12.36 18.07 -12.55
N ARG A 801 13.57 17.99 -12.01
CA ARG A 801 13.85 17.35 -10.71
C ARG A 801 13.06 17.98 -9.57
N SER A 802 12.76 19.26 -9.65
CA SER A 802 11.76 19.91 -8.80
C SER A 802 10.89 20.84 -9.62
N LEU A 803 9.58 20.78 -9.41
CA LEU A 803 8.63 21.65 -10.13
C LEU A 803 8.78 23.12 -9.74
N ARG A 804 9.17 23.40 -8.51
CA ARG A 804 9.28 24.77 -7.96
C ARG A 804 10.64 25.07 -7.31
N GLY A 805 11.38 24.06 -6.86
CA GLY A 805 12.71 24.22 -6.24
C GLY A 805 13.78 24.59 -7.27
N CYS A 806 14.90 25.14 -6.79
CA CYS A 806 16.07 25.43 -7.63
C CYS A 806 16.99 24.21 -7.66
N ILE A 807 17.35 23.75 -8.85
CA ILE A 807 18.22 22.58 -9.03
C ILE A 807 19.62 22.78 -8.45
N PHE A 808 20.12 24.01 -8.46
CA PHE A 808 21.46 24.34 -7.95
C PHE A 808 21.55 24.31 -6.42
N THR A 809 20.41 24.32 -5.71
CA THR A 809 20.35 24.27 -4.24
C THR A 809 19.92 22.88 -3.72
N MET A 810 19.66 21.92 -4.60
CA MET A 810 19.31 20.56 -4.21
C MET A 810 20.55 19.83 -3.66
N GLY A 811 20.49 19.40 -2.38
CA GLY A 811 21.62 18.75 -1.69
C GLY A 811 21.87 17.29 -2.07
N TYR A 812 21.20 16.76 -3.09
CA TYR A 812 21.32 15.36 -3.52
C TYR A 812 21.32 15.24 -5.05
N THR A 813 21.87 14.12 -5.55
CA THR A 813 21.96 13.82 -6.98
C THR A 813 21.06 12.65 -7.35
N ASN A 814 20.44 12.71 -8.53
CA ASN A 814 19.77 11.58 -9.16
C ASN A 814 20.74 10.87 -10.10
N LYS A 815 21.33 9.74 -9.63
CA LYS A 815 22.30 8.99 -10.42
C LYS A 815 21.71 8.43 -11.70
N ALA A 816 20.44 8.01 -11.68
CA ALA A 816 19.76 7.48 -12.85
C ALA A 816 19.62 8.56 -13.94
N LEU A 817 19.25 9.79 -13.56
CA LEU A 817 19.14 10.91 -14.48
C LEU A 817 20.51 11.30 -15.06
N ASN A 818 21.56 11.30 -14.25
CA ASN A 818 22.91 11.58 -14.73
C ASN A 818 23.36 10.57 -15.78
N TRP A 819 23.14 9.26 -15.55
CA TRP A 819 23.46 8.23 -16.53
C TRP A 819 22.59 8.30 -17.78
N ALA A 820 21.29 8.59 -17.62
CA ALA A 820 20.38 8.83 -18.77
C ALA A 820 20.89 10.00 -19.61
N ALA A 821 21.23 11.13 -18.99
CA ALA A 821 21.76 12.30 -19.68
C ALA A 821 23.08 12.01 -20.42
N ILE A 822 24.05 11.36 -19.75
CA ILE A 822 25.33 11.00 -20.37
C ILE A 822 25.08 10.06 -21.57
N GLY A 823 24.23 9.06 -21.39
CA GLY A 823 23.91 8.11 -22.46
C GLY A 823 23.21 8.79 -23.65
N SER A 824 22.24 9.68 -23.37
CA SER A 824 21.52 10.43 -24.43
C SER A 824 22.45 11.39 -25.18
N ILE A 825 23.35 12.10 -24.47
CA ILE A 825 24.34 12.98 -25.11
C ILE A 825 25.28 12.16 -25.99
N ALA A 826 25.83 11.06 -25.48
CA ALA A 826 26.74 10.21 -26.22
C ALA A 826 26.07 9.61 -27.48
N ALA A 827 24.83 9.13 -27.35
CA ALA A 827 24.07 8.55 -28.45
C ALA A 827 23.73 9.62 -29.52
N THR A 828 23.28 10.81 -29.10
CA THR A 828 22.97 11.93 -30.02
C THR A 828 24.22 12.42 -30.76
N THR A 829 25.36 12.56 -30.03
CA THR A 829 26.64 12.88 -30.66
C THR A 829 27.06 11.82 -31.67
N ALA A 830 26.92 10.54 -31.33
CA ALA A 830 27.27 9.45 -32.25
C ALA A 830 26.44 9.46 -33.54
N VAL A 831 25.19 9.79 -33.47
CA VAL A 831 24.30 9.89 -34.66
C VAL A 831 24.67 11.09 -35.54
N CYS A 832 25.12 12.19 -34.98
CA CYS A 832 25.55 13.36 -35.74
C CYS A 832 26.97 13.22 -36.33
N GLU A 833 27.89 12.55 -35.62
CA GLU A 833 29.33 12.57 -35.99
C GLU A 833 29.80 11.27 -36.68
N ILE A 834 29.14 10.13 -36.52
CA ILE A 834 29.52 8.89 -37.21
C ILE A 834 28.98 8.94 -38.64
N PRO A 835 29.85 8.95 -39.67
CA PRO A 835 29.42 9.24 -41.04
C PRO A 835 28.32 8.32 -41.57
N VAL A 836 28.32 7.04 -41.20
CA VAL A 836 27.30 6.07 -41.61
C VAL A 836 25.94 6.42 -41.01
N LEU A 837 25.92 6.81 -39.72
CA LEU A 837 24.69 7.21 -39.01
C LEU A 837 24.23 8.61 -39.45
N ALA A 838 25.14 9.56 -39.53
CA ALA A 838 24.83 10.92 -39.96
C ALA A 838 24.16 10.95 -41.32
N ASN A 839 24.75 10.22 -42.31
CA ASN A 839 24.15 10.08 -43.63
C ASN A 839 22.79 9.40 -43.60
N ALA A 840 22.60 8.37 -42.78
CA ALA A 840 21.33 7.69 -42.65
C ALA A 840 20.23 8.60 -42.12
N PHE A 841 20.55 9.47 -41.13
CA PHE A 841 19.64 10.46 -40.59
C PHE A 841 19.54 11.73 -41.44
N GLY A 842 20.42 11.88 -42.47
CA GLY A 842 20.46 13.07 -43.34
C GLY A 842 21.06 14.29 -42.64
N PHE A 843 21.97 14.08 -41.71
CA PHE A 843 22.77 15.13 -41.07
C PHE A 843 24.06 15.42 -41.81
N THR A 844 24.51 16.65 -41.75
CA THR A 844 25.82 17.09 -42.19
C THR A 844 26.80 17.14 -41.02
N PRO A 845 28.09 16.79 -41.24
CA PRO A 845 29.09 17.01 -40.21
C PRO A 845 29.21 18.50 -39.90
N VAL A 846 29.01 18.88 -38.67
CA VAL A 846 29.10 20.27 -38.21
C VAL A 846 30.48 20.54 -37.58
N SER A 847 30.96 21.75 -37.71
CA SER A 847 32.22 22.17 -37.07
C SER A 847 32.10 22.18 -35.53
N LEU A 848 33.25 22.08 -34.86
CA LEU A 848 33.29 22.18 -33.40
C LEU A 848 32.65 23.45 -32.83
N VAL A 849 32.69 24.56 -33.59
CA VAL A 849 32.11 25.84 -33.23
C VAL A 849 30.59 25.76 -33.30
N GLU A 850 30.03 25.19 -34.39
CA GLU A 850 28.60 24.96 -34.56
C GLU A 850 28.05 24.04 -33.48
N TYR A 851 28.80 22.95 -33.22
CA TYR A 851 28.43 22.00 -32.14
C TYR A 851 28.39 22.69 -30.77
N ALA A 852 29.42 23.48 -30.45
CA ALA A 852 29.47 24.23 -29.20
C ALA A 852 28.36 25.30 -29.09
N LEU A 853 28.03 25.96 -30.20
CA LEU A 853 26.94 26.93 -30.24
C LEU A 853 25.58 26.24 -30.04
N ALA A 854 25.33 25.13 -30.71
CA ALA A 854 24.09 24.37 -30.58
C ALA A 854 23.87 23.91 -29.12
N ILE A 855 24.91 23.36 -28.49
CA ILE A 855 24.89 22.97 -27.07
C ILE A 855 24.66 24.20 -26.17
N GLY A 856 25.41 25.30 -26.42
CA GLY A 856 25.29 26.53 -25.63
C GLY A 856 23.89 27.13 -25.67
N ILE A 857 23.27 27.17 -26.84
CA ILE A 857 21.90 27.64 -27.05
C ILE A 857 20.92 26.73 -26.31
N GLY A 858 21.07 25.41 -26.41
CA GLY A 858 20.23 24.45 -25.69
C GLY A 858 20.32 24.60 -24.17
N MET A 859 21.52 24.83 -23.63
CA MET A 859 21.73 25.04 -22.20
C MET A 859 21.10 26.34 -21.68
N LEU A 860 20.94 27.38 -22.50
CA LEU A 860 20.29 28.64 -22.08
C LEU A 860 18.87 28.39 -21.56
N GLY A 861 18.15 27.42 -22.12
CA GLY A 861 16.82 27.03 -21.67
C GLY A 861 16.78 26.68 -20.18
N MET A 862 17.79 25.93 -19.70
CA MET A 862 17.89 25.53 -18.29
C MET A 862 17.96 26.75 -17.36
N PHE A 863 18.81 27.74 -17.67
CA PHE A 863 18.97 28.93 -16.82
C PHE A 863 17.71 29.81 -16.83
N ILE A 864 17.06 29.96 -17.98
CA ILE A 864 15.84 30.77 -18.12
C ILE A 864 14.71 30.13 -17.28
N VAL A 865 14.54 28.80 -17.36
CA VAL A 865 13.52 28.07 -16.57
C VAL A 865 13.79 28.24 -15.07
N GLU A 866 15.03 28.13 -14.60
CA GLU A 866 15.36 28.33 -13.17
C GLU A 866 15.13 29.77 -12.71
N LEU A 867 15.36 30.74 -13.58
CA LEU A 867 15.05 32.15 -13.31
C LEU A 867 13.53 32.33 -13.14
N VAL A 868 12.71 31.79 -14.05
CA VAL A 868 11.24 31.85 -13.99
C VAL A 868 10.74 31.17 -12.72
N LYS A 869 11.22 29.99 -12.36
CA LYS A 869 10.90 29.31 -11.09
C LYS A 869 11.22 30.17 -9.87
N THR A 870 12.32 30.94 -9.91
CA THR A 870 12.68 31.85 -8.83
C THR A 870 11.64 32.95 -8.65
N PHE A 871 11.14 33.54 -9.74
CA PHE A 871 10.06 34.51 -9.69
C PHE A 871 8.74 33.88 -9.22
N GLN A 872 8.40 32.68 -9.69
CA GLN A 872 7.22 31.95 -9.25
C GLN A 872 7.25 31.69 -7.73
N ARG A 873 8.39 31.24 -7.18
CA ARG A 873 8.54 31.03 -5.73
C ARG A 873 8.34 32.33 -4.94
N ARG A 874 8.93 33.43 -5.38
CA ARG A 874 8.73 34.72 -4.74
C ARG A 874 7.26 35.16 -4.76
N ALA A 875 6.55 34.90 -5.85
CA ALA A 875 5.13 35.20 -5.96
C ALA A 875 4.28 34.33 -5.03
N MET A 876 4.57 33.02 -4.92
CA MET A 876 3.88 32.08 -4.01
C MET A 876 4.15 32.42 -2.54
N ALA A 877 5.39 32.77 -2.18
CA ALA A 877 5.73 33.21 -0.83
C ALA A 877 4.97 34.48 -0.41
N ARG A 878 4.76 35.43 -1.33
CA ARG A 878 3.94 36.63 -1.08
C ARG A 878 2.47 36.33 -0.87
N ARG A 879 1.97 35.20 -1.41
CA ARG A 879 0.57 34.74 -1.25
C ARG A 879 0.40 33.84 -0.02
N GLY A 880 1.47 33.52 0.71
CA GLY A 880 1.43 32.60 1.84
C GLY A 880 1.15 31.14 1.44
N GLU A 881 1.49 30.76 0.20
CA GLU A 881 1.31 29.41 -0.33
C GLU A 881 2.52 28.51 -0.06
N ILE A 882 3.66 29.11 0.32
CA ILE A 882 4.93 28.43 0.69
C ILE A 882 5.48 29.13 1.93
#